data_5323840caf1fd08b5802bf23b57d9751
#
_entry.id   5323840caf1fd08b5802bf23b57d9751
#
_cell.length_a   1.000
_cell.length_b   1.000
_cell.length_c   1.000
_cell.angle_alpha   90.00
_cell.angle_beta   90.00
_cell.angle_gamma   90.00
#
_symmetry.space_group_name_H-M   'P 1'
#
loop_
_entity.id
_entity.type
_entity.pdbx_description
1 polymer ?
#
loop_
_entity_poly.entity_id
_entity_poly.type
_entity_poly.pdbx_seq_one_letter_code
_entity_poly.pdbx_strand_id
1 'polypeptide(L)'
;MKITKDIIESHGLKLDEYSKIKQLLDREPNFLELGIFSAMWNEHCSYKSSKVHLKKLPVKNKNVIQGPGENAGVIDIGDDDAIVFKIESHNHPSFIEPYQGAATGVGGILRDVFTMGARPIALLNSIHFGSPDNKKTKNLLNGVVSGIGGYGNCIGIPTVAGETKFNSTYNENILVNAMAVGLANKKKIFYSKAKGLNKAVVYVGSKTGRDGIHGASMASAEFDENSEDKKPTVQVGDPFTEKLLMEACLELMQKESIISIQDMGAAGLTSSSVEMAHKGNLGIELNLDKIPCREENMSPYEMMLSESQERMLIILEDGKEDEARAIFKKWDLDFVIIGKTTETKNLSLRFKTKIVATIPIDALSSKAPLYDRKWSKKNLSKKKTNIKDLKKINFDEAFFKILSSPNHSNKRWVTEQYDQMVMGDTIERSGANAAIIKIHNKDKAIAVTVDSSANYCKSHPLSGGKQIVSESWRNLISVGAKPIAITNCLNFGNPENPEVMGEFAENILGVKEACEFLDYPVVSGNVSFYNGTNNNNIFPTPVIGGVGLIKNLKKIQNHRFKKIDSKILIIGKTFGHLGQSVLINEMYNLSDGMPPDVNLLNERNNGEMVLKLIDEGIINSVHDISTGGIILALAEMSLSSQIGIKILKPKKLSNMFEYFFGEDQSRYIVEVDKNNYSKIEKLLNDNNVYFENIGVTQKDHFELDKDLKISVKELYEMNNKWYNKFNGLTS
;
A
#
# COMPACT_ATOMS: atom_id res chain seq x y z
N MET A 1 -13.34 30.97 25.82
CA MET A 1 -13.39 31.45 24.43
C MET A 1 -14.77 31.05 23.87
N LYS A 2 -15.50 31.96 23.22
CA LYS A 2 -16.78 31.61 22.58
C LYS A 2 -16.49 30.99 21.21
N ILE A 3 -17.04 29.82 20.95
CA ILE A 3 -16.89 29.12 19.67
C ILE A 3 -17.78 29.84 18.63
N THR A 4 -17.16 30.36 17.58
CA THR A 4 -17.83 31.03 16.46
C THR A 4 -17.92 30.08 15.26
N LYS A 5 -18.70 30.45 14.24
CA LYS A 5 -18.79 29.71 12.99
C LYS A 5 -17.41 29.52 12.35
N ASP A 6 -16.61 30.57 12.29
CA ASP A 6 -15.27 30.51 11.69
C ASP A 6 -14.34 29.55 12.43
N ILE A 7 -14.45 29.48 13.76
CA ILE A 7 -13.70 28.50 14.58
C ILE A 7 -14.15 27.08 14.25
N ILE A 8 -15.45 26.81 14.08
CA ILE A 8 -15.97 25.48 13.72
C ILE A 8 -15.43 25.07 12.35
N GLU A 9 -15.55 25.95 11.36
CA GLU A 9 -15.09 25.70 9.99
C GLU A 9 -13.57 25.54 9.90
N SER A 10 -12.79 26.34 10.65
CA SER A 10 -11.33 26.16 10.73
C SER A 10 -10.88 24.86 11.37
N HIS A 11 -11.74 24.20 12.14
CA HIS A 11 -11.54 22.84 12.66
C HIS A 11 -12.00 21.75 11.69
N GLY A 12 -12.40 22.08 10.45
CA GLY A 12 -12.89 21.12 9.46
C GLY A 12 -14.25 20.49 9.79
N LEU A 13 -15.00 21.09 10.73
CA LEU A 13 -16.34 20.63 11.12
C LEU A 13 -17.42 21.41 10.39
N LYS A 14 -18.51 20.74 10.02
CA LYS A 14 -19.71 21.35 9.47
C LYS A 14 -20.65 21.82 10.61
N LEU A 15 -21.51 22.78 10.34
CA LEU A 15 -22.45 23.31 11.35
C LEU A 15 -23.43 22.27 11.87
N ASP A 16 -23.86 21.35 11.05
CA ASP A 16 -24.69 20.21 11.44
C ASP A 16 -23.95 19.22 12.33
N GLU A 17 -22.67 18.96 12.03
CA GLU A 17 -21.78 18.16 12.88
C GLU A 17 -21.61 18.85 14.24
N TYR A 18 -21.37 20.15 14.29
CA TYR A 18 -21.30 20.90 15.53
C TYR A 18 -22.62 20.85 16.35
N SER A 19 -23.75 20.95 15.67
CA SER A 19 -25.07 20.81 16.30
C SER A 19 -25.24 19.41 16.93
N LYS A 20 -24.75 18.36 16.23
CA LYS A 20 -24.73 16.99 16.75
C LYS A 20 -23.81 16.83 17.96
N ILE A 21 -22.65 17.50 17.97
CA ILE A 21 -21.74 17.51 19.12
C ILE A 21 -22.45 18.07 20.36
N LYS A 22 -23.15 19.20 20.23
CA LYS A 22 -23.91 19.78 21.35
C LYS A 22 -24.98 18.85 21.89
N GLN A 23 -25.69 18.16 21.02
CA GLN A 23 -26.69 17.16 21.43
C GLN A 23 -26.05 15.99 22.18
N LEU A 24 -24.89 15.50 21.74
CA LEU A 24 -24.21 14.38 22.36
C LEU A 24 -23.59 14.72 23.73
N LEU A 25 -23.19 15.98 23.91
CA LEU A 25 -22.63 16.49 25.17
C LEU A 25 -23.70 17.04 26.14
N ASP A 26 -24.93 17.31 25.65
CA ASP A 26 -25.97 18.07 26.35
C ASP A 26 -25.51 19.45 26.86
N ARG A 27 -24.54 20.03 26.16
CA ARG A 27 -23.95 21.36 26.40
C ARG A 27 -23.09 21.84 25.24
N GLU A 28 -22.66 23.09 25.28
CA GLU A 28 -21.61 23.58 24.39
C GLU A 28 -20.26 22.89 24.70
N PRO A 29 -19.51 22.42 23.67
CA PRO A 29 -18.13 21.97 23.90
C PRO A 29 -17.24 23.15 24.30
N ASN A 30 -16.18 22.88 25.04
CA ASN A 30 -15.10 23.84 25.18
C ASN A 30 -14.13 23.72 23.98
N PHE A 31 -13.11 24.60 23.91
CA PHE A 31 -12.18 24.63 22.78
C PHE A 31 -11.34 23.33 22.64
N LEU A 32 -10.91 22.74 23.75
CA LEU A 32 -10.22 21.45 23.74
C LEU A 32 -11.12 20.33 23.23
N GLU A 33 -12.35 20.26 23.71
CA GLU A 33 -13.32 19.25 23.27
C GLU A 33 -13.65 19.41 21.78
N LEU A 34 -13.79 20.63 21.28
CA LEU A 34 -13.98 20.90 19.85
C LEU A 34 -12.82 20.33 19.01
N GLY A 35 -11.57 20.55 19.44
CA GLY A 35 -10.38 19.99 18.78
C GLY A 35 -10.38 18.47 18.78
N ILE A 36 -10.74 17.83 19.89
CA ILE A 36 -10.85 16.38 20.02
C ILE A 36 -11.91 15.83 19.04
N PHE A 37 -13.10 16.46 18.97
CA PHE A 37 -14.11 16.07 17.98
C PHE A 37 -13.64 16.27 16.54
N SER A 38 -12.98 17.40 16.24
CA SER A 38 -12.39 17.66 14.93
C SER A 38 -11.43 16.54 14.52
N ALA A 39 -10.54 16.14 15.42
CA ALA A 39 -9.58 15.06 15.17
C ALA A 39 -10.26 13.70 14.96
N MET A 40 -11.27 13.35 15.74
CA MET A 40 -11.94 12.05 15.66
C MET A 40 -13.00 11.96 14.55
N TRP A 41 -13.58 13.11 14.13
CA TRP A 41 -14.68 13.14 13.16
C TRP A 41 -14.22 13.57 11.74
N ASN A 42 -12.92 13.83 11.52
CA ASN A 42 -12.42 14.05 10.16
C ASN A 42 -12.56 12.77 9.31
N GLU A 43 -12.41 12.89 8.00
CA GLU A 43 -12.58 11.75 7.08
C GLU A 43 -11.53 10.66 7.32
N HIS A 44 -10.30 11.08 7.61
CA HIS A 44 -9.16 10.17 7.78
C HIS A 44 -9.33 9.22 8.99
N CYS A 45 -9.81 9.73 10.15
CA CYS A 45 -10.00 8.92 11.36
C CYS A 45 -11.36 8.19 11.38
N SER A 46 -12.42 8.82 10.90
CA SER A 46 -13.80 8.30 11.02
C SER A 46 -14.25 7.42 9.87
N TYR A 47 -13.62 7.56 8.70
CA TYR A 47 -14.07 6.92 7.44
C TYR A 47 -15.53 7.23 7.13
N LYS A 48 -15.99 8.45 7.47
CA LYS A 48 -17.40 8.83 7.44
C LYS A 48 -18.06 8.72 6.09
N SER A 49 -17.30 8.87 4.99
CA SER A 49 -17.83 8.77 3.61
C SER A 49 -17.59 7.41 2.95
N SER A 50 -16.61 6.62 3.42
CA SER A 50 -16.20 5.35 2.77
C SER A 50 -16.78 4.10 3.44
N LYS A 51 -17.03 4.13 4.74
CA LYS A 51 -17.41 2.96 5.55
C LYS A 51 -18.61 2.17 5.02
N VAL A 52 -19.58 2.84 4.39
CA VAL A 52 -20.76 2.19 3.78
C VAL A 52 -20.36 1.26 2.63
N HIS A 53 -19.34 1.66 1.85
CA HIS A 53 -18.85 0.86 0.73
C HIS A 53 -17.85 -0.20 1.18
N LEU A 54 -16.95 0.12 2.12
CA LEU A 54 -15.93 -0.82 2.63
C LEU A 54 -16.53 -2.09 3.25
N LYS A 55 -17.70 -1.98 3.88
CA LYS A 55 -18.43 -3.14 4.44
C LYS A 55 -18.80 -4.22 3.41
N LYS A 56 -18.73 -3.91 2.12
CA LYS A 56 -19.03 -4.85 1.03
C LYS A 56 -17.86 -5.78 0.69
N LEU A 57 -16.64 -5.43 1.14
CA LEU A 57 -15.44 -6.21 0.83
C LEU A 57 -15.43 -7.55 1.56
N PRO A 58 -14.98 -8.65 0.93
CA PRO A 58 -14.78 -9.93 1.60
C PRO A 58 -13.56 -9.83 2.52
N VAL A 59 -13.74 -10.22 3.78
CA VAL A 59 -12.72 -10.04 4.85
C VAL A 59 -12.30 -11.35 5.51
N LYS A 60 -12.77 -12.48 5.01
CA LYS A 60 -12.57 -13.80 5.66
C LYS A 60 -12.26 -14.89 4.64
N ASN A 61 -11.31 -15.73 4.97
CA ASN A 61 -11.13 -17.08 4.46
C ASN A 61 -10.54 -17.95 5.58
N LYS A 62 -10.17 -19.17 5.29
CA LYS A 62 -9.62 -20.13 6.28
C LYS A 62 -8.29 -19.70 6.91
N ASN A 63 -7.55 -18.79 6.31
CA ASN A 63 -6.25 -18.34 6.78
C ASN A 63 -6.34 -17.03 7.58
N VAL A 64 -7.46 -16.30 7.54
CA VAL A 64 -7.60 -15.02 8.23
C VAL A 64 -7.82 -15.23 9.73
N ILE A 65 -6.88 -14.74 10.53
CA ILE A 65 -6.98 -14.67 12.00
C ILE A 65 -7.67 -13.37 12.41
N GLN A 66 -7.21 -12.23 11.84
CA GLN A 66 -7.76 -10.91 12.10
C GLN A 66 -7.98 -10.17 10.78
N GLY A 67 -9.21 -9.80 10.52
CA GLY A 67 -9.61 -8.89 9.44
C GLY A 67 -9.57 -7.42 9.88
N PRO A 68 -10.21 -6.50 9.10
CA PRO A 68 -10.24 -5.07 9.43
C PRO A 68 -10.85 -4.77 10.79
N GLY A 69 -10.33 -3.74 11.48
CA GLY A 69 -10.82 -3.29 12.80
C GLY A 69 -9.76 -3.26 13.90
N GLU A 70 -8.58 -3.79 13.63
CA GLU A 70 -7.36 -3.63 14.44
C GLU A 70 -6.29 -2.89 13.63
N ASN A 71 -5.10 -2.67 14.22
CA ASN A 71 -4.03 -1.90 13.59
C ASN A 71 -3.59 -2.49 12.25
N ALA A 72 -3.53 -3.82 12.14
CA ALA A 72 -3.20 -4.51 10.90
C ALA A 72 -4.00 -5.82 10.74
N GLY A 73 -4.02 -6.38 9.54
CA GLY A 73 -4.58 -7.70 9.26
C GLY A 73 -3.62 -8.81 9.63
N VAL A 74 -4.15 -9.98 10.01
CA VAL A 74 -3.35 -11.13 10.44
C VAL A 74 -3.82 -12.38 9.71
N ILE A 75 -2.87 -13.10 9.11
CA ILE A 75 -3.11 -14.39 8.42
C ILE A 75 -2.25 -15.51 8.99
N ASP A 76 -2.81 -16.71 9.07
CA ASP A 76 -2.11 -17.94 9.44
C ASP A 76 -1.33 -18.51 8.25
N ILE A 77 -0.04 -18.75 8.42
CA ILE A 77 0.84 -19.39 7.43
C ILE A 77 1.34 -20.77 7.87
N GLY A 78 0.71 -21.36 8.87
CA GLY A 78 1.05 -22.67 9.44
C GLY A 78 2.22 -22.61 10.44
N ASP A 79 2.47 -23.74 11.13
CA ASP A 79 3.56 -23.93 12.11
C ASP A 79 3.58 -22.88 13.25
N ASP A 80 2.41 -22.47 13.72
CA ASP A 80 2.19 -21.39 14.68
C ASP A 80 2.67 -19.98 14.22
N ASP A 81 3.06 -19.82 12.95
CA ASP A 81 3.44 -18.53 12.38
C ASP A 81 2.23 -17.78 11.82
N ALA A 82 2.24 -16.48 12.00
CA ALA A 82 1.28 -15.56 11.39
C ALA A 82 2.01 -14.40 10.72
N ILE A 83 1.43 -13.90 9.63
CA ILE A 83 1.87 -12.67 8.98
C ILE A 83 0.88 -11.56 9.32
N VAL A 84 1.44 -10.45 9.78
CA VAL A 84 0.74 -9.20 10.10
C VAL A 84 1.14 -8.17 9.05
N PHE A 85 0.15 -7.54 8.37
CA PHE A 85 0.47 -6.60 7.32
C PHE A 85 -0.61 -5.55 7.10
N LYS A 86 -0.18 -4.38 6.64
CA LYS A 86 -1.04 -3.25 6.28
C LYS A 86 -0.34 -2.33 5.30
N ILE A 87 -1.12 -1.60 4.51
CA ILE A 87 -0.67 -0.49 3.68
C ILE A 87 -1.42 0.78 4.06
N GLU A 88 -0.72 1.90 4.10
CA GLU A 88 -1.30 3.23 4.32
C GLU A 88 -0.72 4.27 3.38
N SER A 89 -1.49 5.34 3.15
CA SER A 89 -1.08 6.52 2.40
C SER A 89 -0.53 7.60 3.33
N HIS A 90 0.50 8.30 2.86
CA HIS A 90 1.04 9.49 3.50
C HIS A 90 1.26 10.62 2.48
N ASN A 91 0.21 10.91 1.69
CA ASN A 91 0.26 11.73 0.48
C ASN A 91 0.49 13.22 0.78
N HIS A 92 -0.44 13.84 1.53
CA HIS A 92 -0.42 15.27 1.83
C HIS A 92 0.88 15.71 2.55
N PRO A 93 1.32 15.03 3.62
CA PRO A 93 2.58 15.36 4.27
C PRO A 93 3.78 15.26 3.33
N SER A 94 3.81 14.22 2.46
CA SER A 94 4.91 14.00 1.52
C SER A 94 4.96 15.03 0.38
N PHE A 95 3.85 15.66 0.04
CA PHE A 95 3.84 16.75 -0.93
C PHE A 95 4.42 18.04 -0.34
N ILE A 96 4.15 18.31 0.94
CA ILE A 96 4.58 19.52 1.66
C ILE A 96 6.06 19.40 2.07
N GLU A 97 6.43 18.31 2.73
CA GLU A 97 7.79 17.99 3.19
C GLU A 97 8.15 16.55 2.76
N PRO A 98 8.69 16.38 1.56
CA PRO A 98 8.77 15.06 0.93
C PRO A 98 9.64 14.07 1.71
N TYR A 99 10.72 14.52 2.37
CA TYR A 99 11.54 13.66 3.20
C TYR A 99 10.79 13.23 4.47
N GLN A 100 10.33 14.19 5.26
CA GLN A 100 9.67 13.91 6.55
C GLN A 100 8.32 13.21 6.37
N GLY A 101 7.53 13.65 5.38
CA GLY A 101 6.25 13.01 5.09
C GLY A 101 6.40 11.55 4.68
N ALA A 102 7.37 11.22 3.84
CA ALA A 102 7.61 9.83 3.44
C ALA A 102 8.23 9.01 4.58
N ALA A 103 9.16 9.58 5.34
CA ALA A 103 9.78 8.95 6.50
C ALA A 103 8.74 8.55 7.56
N THR A 104 7.86 9.48 7.92
CA THR A 104 6.79 9.23 8.92
C THR A 104 5.72 8.28 8.41
N GLY A 105 5.49 8.23 7.10
CA GLY A 105 4.65 7.19 6.49
C GLY A 105 5.19 5.78 6.71
N VAL A 106 6.52 5.60 6.58
CA VAL A 106 7.18 4.33 6.89
C VAL A 106 7.11 4.02 8.39
N GLY A 107 7.40 4.99 9.25
CA GLY A 107 7.32 4.81 10.71
C GLY A 107 5.91 4.42 11.17
N GLY A 108 4.88 5.14 10.71
CA GLY A 108 3.49 4.85 11.08
C GLY A 108 3.07 3.43 10.73
N ILE A 109 3.38 2.96 9.53
CA ILE A 109 2.98 1.61 9.12
C ILE A 109 3.76 0.51 9.84
N LEU A 110 5.01 0.78 10.24
CA LEU A 110 5.79 -0.15 11.07
C LEU A 110 5.18 -0.28 12.48
N ARG A 111 4.74 0.84 13.08
CA ARG A 111 4.09 0.83 14.40
C ARG A 111 2.82 0.00 14.39
N ASP A 112 1.97 0.12 13.37
CA ASP A 112 0.77 -0.71 13.22
C ASP A 112 1.08 -2.21 13.26
N VAL A 113 2.18 -2.62 12.60
CA VAL A 113 2.57 -4.02 12.54
C VAL A 113 3.14 -4.51 13.87
N PHE A 114 4.09 -3.79 14.49
CA PHE A 114 4.67 -4.29 15.73
C PHE A 114 3.74 -4.13 16.94
N THR A 115 2.78 -3.21 16.89
CA THR A 115 1.70 -3.11 17.89
C THR A 115 0.90 -4.42 18.01
N MET A 116 0.76 -5.17 16.90
CA MET A 116 0.10 -6.48 16.90
C MET A 116 0.98 -7.63 17.42
N GLY A 117 2.21 -7.35 17.88
CA GLY A 117 3.18 -8.34 18.35
C GLY A 117 4.03 -8.99 17.26
N ALA A 118 4.02 -8.41 16.06
CA ALA A 118 4.79 -8.91 14.93
C ALA A 118 6.12 -8.16 14.79
N ARG A 119 7.21 -8.87 14.58
CA ARG A 119 8.46 -8.25 14.14
C ARG A 119 8.36 -7.90 12.67
N PRO A 120 8.46 -6.63 12.27
CA PRO A 120 8.53 -6.26 10.86
C PRO A 120 9.71 -6.94 10.17
N ILE A 121 9.46 -7.49 8.98
CA ILE A 121 10.45 -8.24 8.18
C ILE A 121 10.57 -7.74 6.75
N ALA A 122 9.63 -6.90 6.30
CA ALA A 122 9.68 -6.29 4.97
C ALA A 122 8.88 -4.99 4.91
N LEU A 123 9.38 -4.07 4.08
CA LEU A 123 8.72 -2.85 3.63
C LEU A 123 8.54 -2.88 2.12
N LEU A 124 7.43 -2.30 1.66
CA LEU A 124 7.14 -2.04 0.25
C LEU A 124 6.56 -0.63 0.13
N ASN A 125 6.62 -0.07 -1.08
CA ASN A 125 6.00 1.23 -1.34
C ASN A 125 5.39 1.30 -2.74
N SER A 126 4.34 2.12 -2.89
CA SER A 126 3.77 2.51 -4.19
C SER A 126 3.75 4.02 -4.23
N ILE A 127 4.62 4.60 -5.07
CA ILE A 127 4.87 6.04 -5.12
C ILE A 127 4.56 6.59 -6.50
N HIS A 128 3.75 7.66 -6.53
CA HIS A 128 3.27 8.26 -7.78
C HIS A 128 3.58 9.74 -7.82
N PHE A 129 4.21 10.16 -8.90
CA PHE A 129 4.66 11.52 -9.11
C PHE A 129 4.05 12.14 -10.37
N GLY A 130 4.08 13.47 -10.44
CA GLY A 130 3.70 14.22 -11.61
C GLY A 130 4.56 13.91 -12.84
N SER A 131 4.26 14.56 -13.96
CA SER A 131 5.09 14.46 -15.17
C SER A 131 6.56 14.75 -14.84
N PRO A 132 7.51 14.00 -15.41
CA PRO A 132 8.94 14.27 -15.21
C PRO A 132 9.37 15.70 -15.59
N ASP A 133 8.65 16.32 -16.53
CA ASP A 133 8.93 17.69 -16.98
C ASP A 133 8.37 18.76 -16.02
N ASN A 134 7.57 18.38 -15.04
CA ASN A 134 7.09 19.29 -14.00
C ASN A 134 8.25 19.66 -13.05
N LYS A 135 8.42 20.96 -12.79
CA LYS A 135 9.54 21.51 -12.00
C LYS A 135 9.65 20.93 -10.59
N LYS A 136 8.53 20.54 -9.97
CA LYS A 136 8.49 19.98 -8.61
C LYS A 136 8.87 18.49 -8.57
N THR A 137 8.62 17.74 -9.66
CA THR A 137 8.69 16.26 -9.65
C THR A 137 10.04 15.73 -9.21
N LYS A 138 11.14 16.32 -9.69
CA LYS A 138 12.49 15.84 -9.32
C LYS A 138 12.77 15.99 -7.83
N ASN A 139 12.42 17.13 -7.25
CA ASN A 139 12.62 17.38 -5.83
C ASN A 139 11.75 16.49 -4.96
N LEU A 140 10.48 16.32 -5.34
CA LEU A 140 9.53 15.43 -4.67
C LEU A 140 10.00 13.97 -4.70
N LEU A 141 10.41 13.47 -5.89
CA LEU A 141 10.94 12.11 -6.02
C LEU A 141 12.17 11.89 -5.13
N ASN A 142 13.14 12.80 -5.20
CA ASN A 142 14.37 12.67 -4.42
C ASN A 142 14.10 12.72 -2.91
N GLY A 143 13.25 13.63 -2.45
CA GLY A 143 12.88 13.75 -1.04
C GLY A 143 12.13 12.52 -0.54
N VAL A 144 11.11 12.05 -1.26
CA VAL A 144 10.33 10.87 -0.90
C VAL A 144 11.21 9.61 -0.84
N VAL A 145 12.01 9.36 -1.87
CA VAL A 145 12.89 8.18 -1.91
C VAL A 145 13.93 8.22 -0.79
N SER A 146 14.50 9.40 -0.52
CA SER A 146 15.43 9.59 0.60
C SER A 146 14.77 9.40 1.96
N GLY A 147 13.52 9.86 2.12
CA GLY A 147 12.76 9.69 3.36
C GLY A 147 12.43 8.22 3.65
N ILE A 148 11.94 7.49 2.64
CA ILE A 148 11.67 6.04 2.75
C ILE A 148 12.96 5.28 3.09
N GLY A 149 14.03 5.54 2.33
CA GLY A 149 15.34 4.89 2.55
C GLY A 149 15.96 5.25 3.90
N GLY A 150 15.95 6.52 4.27
CA GLY A 150 16.49 7.01 5.54
C GLY A 150 15.82 6.36 6.74
N TYR A 151 14.48 6.22 6.70
CA TYR A 151 13.75 5.57 7.80
C TYR A 151 13.95 4.05 7.81
N GLY A 152 13.69 3.36 6.70
CA GLY A 152 13.79 1.90 6.61
C GLY A 152 15.19 1.36 6.89
N ASN A 153 16.22 2.02 6.33
CA ASN A 153 17.61 1.63 6.53
C ASN A 153 18.07 1.81 7.98
N CYS A 154 17.66 2.92 8.63
CA CYS A 154 18.03 3.19 10.01
C CYS A 154 17.39 2.21 11.00
N ILE A 155 16.08 1.92 10.81
CA ILE A 155 15.38 0.94 11.67
C ILE A 155 15.83 -0.50 11.40
N GLY A 156 16.47 -0.76 10.25
CA GLY A 156 17.00 -2.05 9.88
C GLY A 156 15.96 -3.05 9.40
N ILE A 157 14.95 -2.57 8.65
CA ILE A 157 13.94 -3.39 7.98
C ILE A 157 14.12 -3.27 6.47
N PRO A 158 14.21 -4.39 5.72
CA PRO A 158 14.49 -4.32 4.28
C PRO A 158 13.28 -3.78 3.51
N THR A 159 13.52 -2.82 2.59
CA THR A 159 12.53 -2.36 1.61
C THR A 159 12.68 -3.20 0.33
N VAL A 160 11.89 -4.24 0.20
CA VAL A 160 12.12 -5.36 -0.73
C VAL A 160 11.44 -5.22 -2.08
N ALA A 161 10.37 -4.42 -2.17
CA ALA A 161 9.63 -4.21 -3.41
C ALA A 161 8.97 -2.82 -3.43
N GLY A 162 8.42 -2.47 -4.58
CA GLY A 162 7.69 -1.23 -4.76
C GLY A 162 7.51 -0.88 -6.24
N GLU A 163 6.64 0.09 -6.49
CA GLU A 163 6.44 0.68 -7.80
C GLU A 163 6.66 2.19 -7.77
N THR A 164 7.15 2.74 -8.88
CA THR A 164 7.31 4.18 -9.09
C THR A 164 6.68 4.54 -10.43
N LYS A 165 5.66 5.37 -10.40
CA LYS A 165 4.86 5.77 -11.56
C LYS A 165 4.86 7.28 -11.75
N PHE A 166 4.76 7.71 -13.01
CA PHE A 166 4.65 9.11 -13.41
C PHE A 166 3.38 9.33 -14.22
N ASN A 167 2.58 10.32 -13.83
CA ASN A 167 1.43 10.75 -14.58
C ASN A 167 1.11 12.21 -14.22
N SER A 168 0.76 13.03 -15.22
CA SER A 168 0.45 14.46 -15.01
C SER A 168 -0.68 14.72 -14.00
N THR A 169 -1.56 13.74 -13.77
CA THR A 169 -2.61 13.84 -12.73
C THR A 169 -2.05 14.06 -11.32
N TYR A 170 -0.77 13.68 -11.07
CA TYR A 170 -0.11 13.85 -9.78
C TYR A 170 0.80 15.08 -9.68
N ASN A 171 0.74 16.01 -10.64
CA ASN A 171 1.60 17.19 -10.66
C ASN A 171 1.51 18.02 -9.39
N GLU A 172 0.31 18.17 -8.82
CA GLU A 172 0.04 19.01 -7.66
C GLU A 172 -0.43 18.19 -6.44
N ASN A 173 -0.39 16.86 -6.53
CA ASN A 173 -0.73 15.95 -5.43
C ASN A 173 -0.11 14.57 -5.68
N ILE A 174 1.06 14.32 -5.10
CA ILE A 174 1.74 13.03 -5.22
C ILE A 174 1.10 11.97 -4.32
N LEU A 175 1.35 10.70 -4.62
CA LEU A 175 0.95 9.60 -3.75
C LEU A 175 2.18 8.91 -3.18
N VAL A 176 2.15 8.66 -1.88
CA VAL A 176 3.14 7.88 -1.14
C VAL A 176 2.39 6.86 -0.31
N ASN A 177 2.45 5.60 -0.72
CA ASN A 177 1.82 4.50 0.00
C ASN A 177 2.93 3.60 0.55
N ALA A 178 2.92 3.35 1.84
CA ALA A 178 3.87 2.48 2.52
C ALA A 178 3.17 1.23 3.06
N MET A 179 3.73 0.06 2.76
CA MET A 179 3.28 -1.23 3.28
C MET A 179 4.34 -1.84 4.17
N ALA A 180 3.93 -2.36 5.33
CA ALA A 180 4.78 -3.14 6.20
C ALA A 180 4.23 -4.56 6.38
N VAL A 181 5.14 -5.50 6.50
CA VAL A 181 4.85 -6.92 6.71
C VAL A 181 5.68 -7.42 7.88
N GLY A 182 5.06 -8.08 8.84
CA GLY A 182 5.73 -8.61 10.03
C GLY A 182 5.40 -10.07 10.28
N LEU A 183 6.29 -10.74 10.99
CA LEU A 183 6.15 -12.12 11.43
C LEU A 183 5.80 -12.17 12.92
N ALA A 184 4.76 -12.90 13.26
CA ALA A 184 4.31 -13.12 14.64
C ALA A 184 4.09 -14.59 14.94
N ASN A 185 4.02 -14.93 16.22
CA ASN A 185 3.44 -16.20 16.65
C ASN A 185 1.91 -16.03 16.76
N LYS A 186 1.13 -16.86 16.07
CA LYS A 186 -0.34 -16.74 16.04
C LYS A 186 -1.03 -16.86 17.40
N LYS A 187 -0.35 -17.41 18.40
CA LYS A 187 -0.84 -17.53 19.79
C LYS A 187 -0.55 -16.27 20.62
N LYS A 188 0.28 -15.35 20.11
CA LYS A 188 0.73 -14.12 20.79
C LYS A 188 0.44 -12.89 19.93
N ILE A 189 -0.82 -12.72 19.51
CA ILE A 189 -1.27 -11.52 18.82
C ILE A 189 -1.83 -10.54 19.86
N PHE A 190 -1.39 -9.29 19.80
CA PHE A 190 -1.83 -8.23 20.68
C PHE A 190 -2.89 -7.36 20.02
N TYR A 191 -3.79 -6.84 20.84
CA TYR A 191 -4.93 -6.04 20.40
C TYR A 191 -5.02 -4.75 21.21
N SER A 192 -5.69 -3.75 20.65
CA SER A 192 -5.87 -2.46 21.31
C SER A 192 -7.02 -2.44 22.34
N LYS A 193 -7.76 -3.53 22.53
CA LYS A 193 -8.93 -3.60 23.40
C LYS A 193 -8.57 -3.48 24.88
N ALA A 194 -8.94 -2.37 25.53
CA ALA A 194 -8.81 -2.17 26.98
C ALA A 194 -9.65 -3.19 27.78
N LYS A 195 -9.11 -3.69 28.90
CA LYS A 195 -9.79 -4.62 29.81
C LYS A 195 -9.44 -4.29 31.27
N GLY A 196 -10.40 -4.51 32.18
CA GLY A 196 -10.22 -4.27 33.60
C GLY A 196 -10.41 -2.82 34.01
N LEU A 197 -10.77 -2.59 35.29
CA LEU A 197 -10.93 -1.26 35.86
C LEU A 197 -9.68 -0.86 36.64
N ASN A 198 -9.42 0.44 36.74
CA ASN A 198 -8.27 1.03 37.41
C ASN A 198 -6.90 0.54 36.90
N LYS A 199 -6.82 -0.08 35.73
CA LYS A 199 -5.56 -0.51 35.11
C LYS A 199 -4.74 0.69 34.69
N ALA A 200 -3.43 0.64 34.90
CA ALA A 200 -2.52 1.71 34.55
C ALA A 200 -2.48 1.95 33.04
N VAL A 201 -2.70 3.21 32.62
CA VAL A 201 -2.53 3.68 31.25
C VAL A 201 -1.17 4.36 31.16
N VAL A 202 -0.30 3.81 30.34
CA VAL A 202 1.11 4.16 30.30
C VAL A 202 1.46 4.75 28.93
N TYR A 203 2.12 5.88 28.96
CA TYR A 203 2.75 6.53 27.82
C TYR A 203 4.21 6.07 27.73
N VAL A 204 4.65 5.66 26.53
CA VAL A 204 6.04 5.26 26.26
C VAL A 204 6.54 5.82 24.93
N GLY A 205 7.85 6.01 24.83
CA GLY A 205 8.53 6.47 23.60
C GLY A 205 8.96 7.93 23.65
N SER A 206 8.90 8.61 22.51
CA SER A 206 9.33 10.02 22.34
C SER A 206 8.47 10.99 23.15
N LYS A 207 9.02 12.16 23.46
CA LYS A 207 8.28 13.24 24.09
C LYS A 207 7.29 13.88 23.10
N THR A 208 6.14 14.31 23.63
CA THR A 208 5.12 15.04 22.87
C THR A 208 5.62 16.45 22.53
N GLY A 209 5.59 16.79 21.26
CA GLY A 209 5.91 18.11 20.73
C GLY A 209 4.70 18.79 20.06
N ARG A 210 4.91 19.95 19.45
CA ARG A 210 3.87 20.69 18.69
C ARG A 210 3.73 20.26 17.24
N ASP A 211 4.49 19.27 16.81
CA ASP A 211 4.44 18.72 15.46
C ASP A 211 3.15 17.93 15.18
N GLY A 212 2.66 17.99 13.97
CA GLY A 212 1.50 17.26 13.50
C GLY A 212 0.14 17.73 14.06
N ILE A 213 0.06 18.83 14.80
CA ILE A 213 -1.23 19.36 15.29
C ILE A 213 -2.12 19.69 14.09
N HIS A 214 -3.31 19.08 14.02
CA HIS A 214 -4.24 19.08 12.88
C HIS A 214 -3.76 18.31 11.63
N GLY A 215 -2.77 17.45 11.71
CA GLY A 215 -2.28 16.64 10.57
C GLY A 215 -3.38 15.80 9.93
N ALA A 216 -4.14 15.05 10.71
CA ALA A 216 -5.29 14.26 10.23
C ALA A 216 -6.40 15.12 9.62
N SER A 217 -6.64 16.33 10.16
CA SER A 217 -7.61 17.27 9.58
C SER A 217 -7.12 17.86 8.26
N MET A 218 -5.82 18.15 8.14
CA MET A 218 -5.18 18.58 6.89
C MET A 218 -5.29 17.49 5.81
N ALA A 219 -5.08 16.23 6.15
CA ALA A 219 -5.23 15.09 5.24
C ALA A 219 -6.68 14.83 4.79
N SER A 220 -7.65 15.53 5.38
CA SER A 220 -9.08 15.47 5.06
C SER A 220 -9.59 16.71 4.31
N ALA A 221 -8.69 17.48 3.67
CA ALA A 221 -9.02 18.66 2.86
C ALA A 221 -8.18 18.68 1.57
N GLU A 222 -8.71 19.27 0.49
CA GLU A 222 -7.94 19.52 -0.72
C GLU A 222 -6.82 20.55 -0.51
N PHE A 223 -5.77 20.48 -1.33
CA PHE A 223 -4.76 21.50 -1.39
C PHE A 223 -5.27 22.81 -2.00
N ASP A 224 -4.74 23.91 -1.52
CA ASP A 224 -4.94 25.27 -2.01
C ASP A 224 -3.60 25.98 -2.23
N GLU A 225 -3.64 27.24 -2.65
CA GLU A 225 -2.44 28.05 -2.90
C GLU A 225 -1.58 28.31 -1.65
N ASN A 226 -2.15 28.12 -0.44
CA ASN A 226 -1.48 28.34 0.85
C ASN A 226 -0.97 27.03 1.48
N SER A 227 -0.98 25.93 0.75
CA SER A 227 -0.62 24.61 1.30
C SER A 227 0.84 24.52 1.77
N GLU A 228 1.75 25.35 1.23
CA GLU A 228 3.14 25.43 1.68
C GLU A 228 3.28 26.04 3.10
N ASP A 229 2.33 26.86 3.55
CA ASP A 229 2.30 27.41 4.90
C ASP A 229 1.91 26.35 5.97
N LYS A 230 1.47 25.18 5.54
CA LYS A 230 1.07 24.06 6.41
C LYS A 230 2.24 23.18 6.89
N LYS A 231 3.50 23.56 6.65
CA LYS A 231 4.69 22.81 7.11
C LYS A 231 4.68 22.42 8.58
N PRO A 232 4.24 23.28 9.53
CA PRO A 232 4.18 22.89 10.95
C PRO A 232 3.21 21.75 11.26
N THR A 233 2.28 21.41 10.35
CA THR A 233 1.35 20.30 10.50
C THR A 233 1.94 18.95 10.07
N VAL A 234 3.14 18.94 9.47
CA VAL A 234 3.84 17.72 9.08
C VAL A 234 4.59 17.16 10.29
N GLN A 235 4.46 15.87 10.52
CA GLN A 235 5.17 15.17 11.57
C GLN A 235 6.67 15.06 11.25
N VAL A 236 7.50 14.94 12.29
CA VAL A 236 8.94 14.69 12.18
C VAL A 236 9.21 13.27 12.67
N GLY A 237 9.86 12.45 11.84
CA GLY A 237 10.18 11.07 12.17
C GLY A 237 11.60 10.89 12.70
N ASP A 238 11.75 10.07 13.74
CA ASP A 238 13.04 9.64 14.31
C ASP A 238 13.15 8.09 14.25
N PRO A 239 13.71 7.55 13.15
CA PRO A 239 13.80 6.09 12.98
C PRO A 239 14.72 5.42 14.03
N PHE A 240 15.65 6.15 14.63
CA PHE A 240 16.48 5.58 15.69
C PHE A 240 15.65 5.36 16.95
N THR A 241 14.90 6.36 17.38
CA THR A 241 13.99 6.21 18.54
C THR A 241 12.91 5.16 18.25
N GLU A 242 12.37 5.07 17.03
CA GLU A 242 11.42 4.02 16.70
C GLU A 242 12.02 2.62 16.76
N LYS A 243 13.30 2.47 16.37
CA LYS A 243 14.01 1.19 16.55
C LYS A 243 14.06 0.77 18.01
N LEU A 244 14.41 1.69 18.90
CA LEU A 244 14.45 1.42 20.34
C LEU A 244 13.06 1.08 20.87
N LEU A 245 12.04 1.83 20.45
CA LEU A 245 10.64 1.63 20.84
C LEU A 245 10.12 0.26 20.39
N MET A 246 10.38 -0.12 19.15
CA MET A 246 10.00 -1.43 18.61
C MET A 246 10.62 -2.57 19.43
N GLU A 247 11.94 -2.50 19.72
CA GLU A 247 12.61 -3.54 20.48
C GLU A 247 12.08 -3.59 21.93
N ALA A 248 11.86 -2.45 22.57
CA ALA A 248 11.29 -2.38 23.92
C ALA A 248 9.87 -2.99 23.97
N CYS A 249 9.01 -2.64 23.00
CA CYS A 249 7.67 -3.19 22.91
C CYS A 249 7.68 -4.71 22.67
N LEU A 250 8.48 -5.18 21.71
CA LEU A 250 8.62 -6.62 21.43
C LEU A 250 9.21 -7.41 22.59
N GLU A 251 10.12 -6.82 23.38
CA GLU A 251 10.65 -7.42 24.61
C GLU A 251 9.57 -7.51 25.69
N LEU A 252 8.80 -6.43 25.92
CA LEU A 252 7.70 -6.42 26.88
C LEU A 252 6.60 -7.42 26.48
N MET A 253 6.33 -7.59 25.20
CA MET A 253 5.34 -8.55 24.67
C MET A 253 5.73 -10.03 24.92
N GLN A 254 6.97 -10.32 25.26
CA GLN A 254 7.36 -11.67 25.71
C GLN A 254 6.99 -11.93 27.17
N LYS A 255 6.59 -10.89 27.90
CA LYS A 255 6.10 -10.95 29.29
C LYS A 255 4.58 -11.01 29.32
N GLU A 256 4.01 -11.44 30.40
CA GLU A 256 2.56 -11.42 30.64
C GLU A 256 2.17 -10.11 31.33
N SER A 257 2.59 -8.97 30.76
CA SER A 257 2.46 -7.65 31.38
C SER A 257 1.47 -6.75 30.67
N ILE A 258 1.18 -7.00 29.38
CA ILE A 258 0.36 -6.13 28.54
C ILE A 258 -1.08 -6.66 28.47
N ILE A 259 -2.05 -5.81 28.83
CA ILE A 259 -3.48 -6.02 28.55
C ILE A 259 -3.80 -5.61 27.12
N SER A 260 -3.37 -4.40 26.74
CA SER A 260 -3.61 -3.83 25.41
C SER A 260 -2.55 -2.78 25.08
N ILE A 261 -2.34 -2.58 23.80
CA ILE A 261 -1.34 -1.63 23.26
C ILE A 261 -1.89 -0.99 22.00
N GLN A 262 -1.61 0.30 21.80
CA GLN A 262 -1.99 1.08 20.65
C GLN A 262 -0.88 2.08 20.30
N ASP A 263 -0.60 2.29 19.03
CA ASP A 263 0.28 3.37 18.60
C ASP A 263 -0.43 4.73 18.68
N MET A 264 0.36 5.80 18.74
CA MET A 264 -0.12 7.17 18.65
C MET A 264 0.17 7.70 17.24
N GLY A 265 -0.61 7.26 16.26
CA GLY A 265 -0.55 7.70 14.87
C GLY A 265 -1.35 8.99 14.63
N ALA A 266 -2.26 8.96 13.66
CA ALA A 266 -3.19 10.07 13.38
C ALA A 266 -4.02 10.43 14.62
N ALA A 267 -4.15 11.74 14.88
CA ALA A 267 -4.77 12.30 16.09
C ALA A 267 -4.11 11.87 17.44
N GLY A 268 -2.94 11.24 17.40
CA GLY A 268 -2.04 11.02 18.52
C GLY A 268 -2.66 10.38 19.75
N LEU A 269 -2.51 11.03 20.93
CA LEU A 269 -3.05 10.53 22.19
C LEU A 269 -4.58 10.49 22.22
N THR A 270 -5.24 11.33 21.46
CA THR A 270 -6.71 11.36 21.34
C THR A 270 -7.22 10.06 20.73
N SER A 271 -6.76 9.69 19.54
CA SER A 271 -7.25 8.47 18.84
C SER A 271 -6.89 7.21 19.62
N SER A 272 -5.63 7.07 20.07
CA SER A 272 -5.18 5.89 20.80
C SER A 272 -6.01 5.64 22.07
N SER A 273 -6.25 6.65 22.88
CA SER A 273 -7.05 6.50 24.12
C SER A 273 -8.51 6.19 23.83
N VAL A 274 -9.12 6.85 22.82
CA VAL A 274 -10.52 6.64 22.44
C VAL A 274 -10.73 5.23 21.87
N GLU A 275 -9.86 4.78 20.99
CA GLU A 275 -9.96 3.45 20.35
C GLU A 275 -9.83 2.32 21.35
N MET A 276 -8.84 2.40 22.26
CA MET A 276 -8.66 1.40 23.31
C MET A 276 -9.87 1.33 24.23
N ALA A 277 -10.38 2.48 24.67
CA ALA A 277 -11.56 2.59 25.53
C ALA A 277 -12.82 2.09 24.84
N HIS A 278 -13.05 2.49 23.57
CA HIS A 278 -14.21 2.08 22.77
C HIS A 278 -14.28 0.56 22.60
N LYS A 279 -13.19 -0.06 22.15
CA LYS A 279 -13.10 -1.52 21.97
C LYS A 279 -13.29 -2.27 23.30
N GLY A 280 -12.86 -1.67 24.39
CA GLY A 280 -13.03 -2.21 25.76
C GLY A 280 -14.39 -1.96 26.38
N ASN A 281 -15.21 -1.08 25.82
CA ASN A 281 -16.44 -0.55 26.44
C ASN A 281 -16.18 0.04 27.84
N LEU A 282 -15.06 0.75 28.00
CA LEU A 282 -14.57 1.39 29.21
C LEU A 282 -14.43 2.90 29.01
N GLY A 283 -14.14 3.62 30.10
CA GLY A 283 -13.62 4.98 30.06
C GLY A 283 -12.11 5.01 30.30
N ILE A 284 -11.49 6.13 30.00
CA ILE A 284 -10.09 6.43 30.34
C ILE A 284 -10.01 7.80 30.99
N GLU A 285 -9.32 7.87 32.13
CA GLU A 285 -8.93 9.13 32.77
C GLU A 285 -7.44 9.38 32.53
N LEU A 286 -7.08 10.54 31.98
CA LEU A 286 -5.70 10.95 31.73
C LEU A 286 -5.34 12.19 32.57
N ASN A 287 -4.15 12.19 33.15
CA ASN A 287 -3.55 13.35 33.81
C ASN A 287 -2.51 13.97 32.87
N LEU A 288 -2.87 15.06 32.22
CA LEU A 288 -2.05 15.73 31.22
C LEU A 288 -0.79 16.39 31.80
N ASP A 289 -0.76 16.67 33.11
CA ASP A 289 0.45 17.17 33.78
C ASP A 289 1.62 16.17 33.78
N LYS A 290 1.31 14.89 33.54
CA LYS A 290 2.28 13.80 33.53
C LYS A 290 2.83 13.47 32.14
N ILE A 291 2.26 14.03 31.07
CA ILE A 291 2.70 13.74 29.71
C ILE A 291 4.11 14.30 29.51
N PRO A 292 5.06 13.48 29.08
CA PRO A 292 6.39 13.96 28.70
C PRO A 292 6.27 14.92 27.50
N CYS A 293 6.64 16.17 27.68
CA CYS A 293 6.60 17.20 26.65
C CYS A 293 8.01 17.61 26.25
N ARG A 294 8.19 17.89 24.95
CA ARG A 294 9.45 18.40 24.40
C ARG A 294 9.57 19.90 24.61
N GLU A 295 8.46 20.61 24.44
CA GLU A 295 8.39 22.05 24.64
C GLU A 295 7.75 22.39 26.00
N GLU A 296 8.21 23.50 26.59
CA GLU A 296 7.62 24.03 27.82
C GLU A 296 6.23 24.65 27.56
N ASN A 297 5.39 24.65 28.58
CA ASN A 297 4.09 25.29 28.58
C ASN A 297 3.12 24.83 27.48
N MET A 298 3.19 23.57 27.07
CA MET A 298 2.18 22.99 26.19
C MET A 298 0.80 23.01 26.85
N SER A 299 -0.19 23.43 26.09
CA SER A 299 -1.59 23.43 26.51
C SER A 299 -2.20 22.01 26.40
N PRO A 300 -3.30 21.73 27.13
CA PRO A 300 -4.06 20.49 26.95
C PRO A 300 -4.49 20.22 25.51
N TYR A 301 -4.79 21.27 24.74
CA TYR A 301 -5.13 21.21 23.33
C TYR A 301 -3.97 20.67 22.50
N GLU A 302 -2.79 21.24 22.66
CA GLU A 302 -1.58 20.82 21.95
C GLU A 302 -1.18 19.38 22.33
N MET A 303 -1.25 19.00 23.61
CA MET A 303 -0.90 17.66 24.08
C MET A 303 -1.80 16.58 23.48
N MET A 304 -3.11 16.83 23.39
CA MET A 304 -4.10 15.85 22.92
C MET A 304 -4.12 15.73 21.40
N LEU A 305 -3.77 16.79 20.67
CA LEU A 305 -3.85 16.85 19.20
C LEU A 305 -2.49 16.73 18.51
N SER A 306 -1.39 16.68 19.26
CA SER A 306 -0.07 16.41 18.73
C SER A 306 -0.01 15.03 18.10
N GLU A 307 0.57 14.96 16.89
CA GLU A 307 0.84 13.71 16.17
C GLU A 307 2.35 13.39 16.15
N SER A 308 3.11 13.84 17.19
CA SER A 308 4.51 13.43 17.37
C SER A 308 4.62 11.92 17.26
N GLN A 309 5.59 11.49 16.49
CA GLN A 309 5.80 10.08 16.14
C GLN A 309 6.50 9.30 17.27
N GLU A 310 6.72 8.03 17.09
CA GLU A 310 7.47 7.13 17.97
C GLU A 310 6.91 7.10 19.41
N ARG A 311 5.58 7.08 19.53
CA ARG A 311 4.87 7.01 20.82
C ARG A 311 3.86 5.87 20.84
N MET A 312 3.74 5.21 22.00
CA MET A 312 2.74 4.15 22.22
C MET A 312 1.95 4.38 23.51
N LEU A 313 0.70 3.91 23.52
CA LEU A 313 -0.14 3.85 24.70
C LEU A 313 -0.33 2.38 25.10
N ILE A 314 -0.04 2.05 26.36
CA ILE A 314 -0.10 0.66 26.86
C ILE A 314 -1.00 0.63 28.08
N ILE A 315 -1.81 -0.41 28.21
CA ILE A 315 -2.52 -0.75 29.45
C ILE A 315 -1.88 -2.01 30.02
N LEU A 316 -1.45 -1.92 31.28
CA LEU A 316 -0.69 -2.97 31.96
C LEU A 316 -1.56 -3.78 32.95
N GLU A 317 -1.16 -5.01 33.20
CA GLU A 317 -1.64 -5.82 34.32
C GLU A 317 -1.12 -5.24 35.64
N ASP A 318 -1.90 -5.44 36.71
CA ASP A 318 -1.57 -4.92 38.04
C ASP A 318 -0.22 -5.47 38.53
N GLY A 319 0.61 -4.58 39.08
CA GLY A 319 1.93 -4.95 39.60
C GLY A 319 3.00 -5.23 38.56
N LYS A 320 2.73 -4.92 37.29
CA LYS A 320 3.66 -5.09 36.17
C LYS A 320 4.37 -3.81 35.76
N GLU A 321 4.09 -2.70 36.42
CA GLU A 321 4.58 -1.38 36.08
C GLU A 321 6.11 -1.28 36.21
N ASP A 322 6.70 -1.88 37.25
CA ASP A 322 8.16 -1.81 37.47
C ASP A 322 8.93 -2.71 36.49
N GLU A 323 8.39 -3.89 36.14
CA GLU A 323 8.95 -4.75 35.10
C GLU A 323 8.96 -4.01 33.75
N ALA A 324 7.86 -3.41 33.37
CA ALA A 324 7.75 -2.63 32.13
C ALA A 324 8.69 -1.41 32.14
N ARG A 325 8.71 -0.65 33.24
CA ARG A 325 9.61 0.50 33.43
C ARG A 325 11.07 0.12 33.24
N ALA A 326 11.51 -1.03 33.80
CA ALA A 326 12.87 -1.50 33.67
C ALA A 326 13.25 -1.79 32.20
N ILE A 327 12.33 -2.36 31.41
CA ILE A 327 12.54 -2.62 30.00
C ILE A 327 12.69 -1.28 29.22
N PHE A 328 11.76 -0.34 29.37
CA PHE A 328 11.86 0.95 28.65
C PHE A 328 13.09 1.76 29.08
N LYS A 329 13.47 1.73 30.36
CA LYS A 329 14.71 2.34 30.83
C LYS A 329 15.96 1.70 30.22
N LYS A 330 15.99 0.37 30.02
CA LYS A 330 17.07 -0.34 29.32
C LYS A 330 17.27 0.18 27.89
N TRP A 331 16.17 0.53 27.24
CA TRP A 331 16.16 1.06 25.88
C TRP A 331 16.22 2.60 25.79
N ASP A 332 16.48 3.29 26.92
CA ASP A 332 16.58 4.76 27.03
C ASP A 332 15.33 5.49 26.54
N LEU A 333 14.15 4.97 26.88
CA LEU A 333 12.85 5.50 26.48
C LEU A 333 12.07 6.00 27.68
N ASP A 334 11.25 7.07 27.47
CA ASP A 334 10.31 7.53 28.47
C ASP A 334 9.23 6.46 28.77
N PHE A 335 8.91 6.31 30.07
CA PHE A 335 7.85 5.45 30.59
C PHE A 335 7.12 6.18 31.69
N VAL A 336 5.88 6.60 31.45
CA VAL A 336 5.11 7.40 32.40
C VAL A 336 3.68 6.88 32.51
N ILE A 337 3.23 6.59 33.74
CA ILE A 337 1.82 6.29 34.02
C ILE A 337 1.06 7.62 33.98
N ILE A 338 0.30 7.84 32.91
CA ILE A 338 -0.44 9.07 32.64
C ILE A 338 -1.93 8.97 33.02
N GLY A 339 -2.42 7.78 33.33
CA GLY A 339 -3.85 7.62 33.60
C GLY A 339 -4.25 6.23 34.05
N LYS A 340 -5.54 5.99 33.97
CA LYS A 340 -6.14 4.69 34.30
C LYS A 340 -7.45 4.45 33.55
N THR A 341 -7.82 3.18 33.40
CA THR A 341 -9.15 2.77 32.92
C THR A 341 -10.23 3.00 33.98
N THR A 342 -11.44 3.35 33.51
CA THR A 342 -12.58 3.66 34.40
C THR A 342 -13.87 3.00 33.90
N GLU A 343 -14.88 2.91 34.73
CA GLU A 343 -16.22 2.43 34.35
C GLU A 343 -17.11 3.49 33.69
N THR A 344 -16.69 4.77 33.73
CA THR A 344 -17.54 5.92 33.36
C THR A 344 -17.88 6.00 31.86
N LYS A 345 -17.21 5.23 31.00
CA LYS A 345 -17.31 5.29 29.52
C LYS A 345 -17.06 6.68 28.95
N ASN A 346 -16.28 7.48 29.64
CA ASN A 346 -15.86 8.81 29.21
C ASN A 346 -14.35 8.87 29.01
N LEU A 347 -13.91 9.72 28.09
CA LEU A 347 -12.59 10.29 28.09
C LEU A 347 -12.59 11.47 29.06
N SER A 348 -11.88 11.34 30.17
CA SER A 348 -11.76 12.38 31.20
C SER A 348 -10.34 12.91 31.25
N LEU A 349 -10.17 14.21 31.05
CA LEU A 349 -8.85 14.84 30.99
C LEU A 349 -8.68 15.78 32.19
N ARG A 350 -7.58 15.58 32.91
CA ARG A 350 -7.21 16.40 34.08
C ARG A 350 -5.94 17.20 33.77
N PHE A 351 -5.95 18.46 34.11
CA PHE A 351 -4.80 19.36 34.01
C PHE A 351 -4.81 20.37 35.14
N LYS A 352 -3.67 20.58 35.79
CA LYS A 352 -3.51 21.48 36.96
C LYS A 352 -4.65 21.24 38.01
N THR A 353 -4.82 19.95 38.39
CA THR A 353 -5.82 19.47 39.37
C THR A 353 -7.29 19.60 38.93
N LYS A 354 -7.60 20.22 37.79
CA LYS A 354 -8.97 20.43 37.31
C LYS A 354 -9.29 19.43 36.18
N ILE A 355 -10.54 19.01 36.07
CA ILE A 355 -11.06 18.35 34.88
C ILE A 355 -11.26 19.42 33.81
N VAL A 356 -10.58 19.26 32.68
CA VAL A 356 -10.58 20.20 31.54
C VAL A 356 -11.43 19.72 30.37
N ALA A 357 -11.73 18.41 30.30
CA ALA A 357 -12.67 17.83 29.36
C ALA A 357 -13.29 16.55 29.91
N THR A 358 -14.54 16.29 29.55
CA THR A 358 -15.24 15.01 29.77
C THR A 358 -16.15 14.74 28.60
N ILE A 359 -15.82 13.71 27.81
CA ILE A 359 -16.50 13.38 26.57
C ILE A 359 -16.88 11.90 26.59
N PRO A 360 -18.13 11.54 26.29
CA PRO A 360 -18.52 10.14 26.13
C PRO A 360 -17.72 9.48 25.00
N ILE A 361 -17.13 8.31 25.25
CA ILE A 361 -16.30 7.58 24.26
C ILE A 361 -17.10 7.27 22.98
N ASP A 362 -18.37 6.87 23.14
CA ASP A 362 -19.22 6.57 21.98
C ASP A 362 -19.54 7.81 21.11
N ALA A 363 -19.53 9.01 21.69
CA ALA A 363 -19.68 10.25 20.93
C ALA A 363 -18.51 10.49 19.98
N LEU A 364 -17.30 10.10 20.38
CA LEU A 364 -16.08 10.23 19.57
C LEU A 364 -15.90 9.07 18.54
N SER A 365 -16.59 7.97 18.73
CA SER A 365 -16.41 6.72 17.97
C SER A 365 -17.68 6.28 17.22
N SER A 366 -18.53 5.45 17.85
CA SER A 366 -19.68 4.82 17.18
C SER A 366 -20.78 5.78 16.77
N LYS A 367 -20.89 6.94 17.43
CA LYS A 367 -21.84 8.02 17.09
C LYS A 367 -21.28 9.11 16.18
N ALA A 368 -20.03 8.95 15.69
CA ALA A 368 -19.47 9.83 14.68
C ALA A 368 -20.39 9.90 13.43
N PRO A 369 -20.36 10.98 12.65
CA PRO A 369 -21.12 11.07 11.41
C PRO A 369 -20.82 9.89 10.48
N LEU A 370 -21.83 9.40 9.80
CA LEU A 370 -21.73 8.40 8.74
C LEU A 370 -22.55 8.89 7.56
N TYR A 371 -21.89 9.10 6.44
CA TYR A 371 -22.52 9.64 5.25
C TYR A 371 -22.67 8.54 4.18
N ASP A 372 -23.91 8.33 3.73
CA ASP A 372 -24.18 7.66 2.47
C ASP A 372 -24.20 8.73 1.37
N ARG A 373 -23.00 9.02 0.83
CA ARG A 373 -22.83 10.07 -0.18
C ARG A 373 -23.58 9.70 -1.45
N LYS A 374 -24.29 10.65 -2.02
CA LYS A 374 -24.87 10.50 -3.37
C LYS A 374 -23.74 10.29 -4.38
N TRP A 375 -23.91 9.35 -5.28
CA TRP A 375 -22.95 9.08 -6.31
C TRP A 375 -23.62 8.80 -7.66
N SER A 376 -22.90 9.06 -8.73
CA SER A 376 -23.35 8.84 -10.10
C SER A 376 -22.43 7.85 -10.79
N LYS A 377 -23.01 6.95 -11.57
CA LYS A 377 -22.23 6.09 -12.46
C LYS A 377 -21.60 6.91 -13.56
N LYS A 378 -20.34 6.63 -13.84
CA LYS A 378 -19.65 7.23 -14.97
C LYS A 378 -20.28 6.77 -16.28
N ASN A 379 -20.48 7.71 -17.22
CA ASN A 379 -20.81 7.36 -18.59
C ASN A 379 -19.56 6.79 -19.26
N LEU A 380 -19.48 5.46 -19.32
CA LEU A 380 -18.33 4.75 -19.85
C LEU A 380 -18.35 4.77 -21.37
N SER A 381 -17.23 5.16 -21.99
CA SER A 381 -17.05 4.97 -23.43
C SER A 381 -17.03 3.47 -23.73
N LYS A 382 -17.89 3.04 -24.64
CA LYS A 382 -17.86 1.66 -25.17
C LYS A 382 -16.97 1.53 -26.41
N LYS A 383 -16.28 2.60 -26.76
CA LYS A 383 -15.43 2.65 -27.95
C LYS A 383 -14.22 1.74 -27.75
N LYS A 384 -14.05 0.78 -28.65
CA LYS A 384 -12.80 0.02 -28.75
C LYS A 384 -11.79 0.84 -29.52
N THR A 385 -10.58 0.95 -28.99
CA THR A 385 -9.47 1.59 -29.70
C THR A 385 -9.11 0.74 -30.91
N ASN A 386 -9.19 1.32 -32.11
CA ASN A 386 -8.82 0.65 -33.34
C ASN A 386 -7.49 1.24 -33.85
N ILE A 387 -6.44 0.43 -33.86
CA ILE A 387 -5.11 0.88 -34.28
C ILE A 387 -5.10 1.37 -35.74
N LYS A 388 -6.01 0.91 -36.59
CA LYS A 388 -6.11 1.35 -37.99
C LYS A 388 -6.48 2.82 -38.13
N ASP A 389 -7.13 3.38 -37.10
CA ASP A 389 -7.56 4.79 -37.07
C ASP A 389 -6.43 5.71 -36.54
N LEU A 390 -5.30 5.14 -36.12
CA LEU A 390 -4.18 5.86 -35.55
C LEU A 390 -3.07 6.11 -36.58
N LYS A 391 -2.26 7.16 -36.35
CA LYS A 391 -1.09 7.44 -37.17
C LYS A 391 -0.15 6.23 -37.19
N LYS A 392 0.29 5.83 -38.38
CA LYS A 392 1.25 4.72 -38.53
C LYS A 392 2.59 5.06 -37.87
N ILE A 393 3.09 4.11 -37.08
CA ILE A 393 4.41 4.14 -36.44
C ILE A 393 5.15 2.83 -36.78
N ASN A 394 6.46 2.84 -36.64
CA ASN A 394 7.26 1.64 -36.76
C ASN A 394 7.21 0.83 -35.46
N PHE A 395 7.27 -0.48 -35.55
CA PHE A 395 7.18 -1.37 -34.41
C PHE A 395 8.36 -1.22 -33.46
N ASP A 396 9.58 -1.16 -34.00
CA ASP A 396 10.82 -0.95 -33.26
C ASP A 396 10.86 0.43 -32.61
N GLU A 397 10.41 1.49 -33.29
CA GLU A 397 10.31 2.83 -32.75
C GLU A 397 9.38 2.84 -31.51
N ALA A 398 8.19 2.22 -31.59
CA ALA A 398 7.27 2.11 -30.49
C ALA A 398 7.87 1.34 -29.32
N PHE A 399 8.50 0.19 -29.59
CA PHE A 399 9.12 -0.64 -28.58
C PHE A 399 10.23 0.12 -27.82
N PHE A 400 11.15 0.75 -28.55
CA PHE A 400 12.27 1.45 -27.93
C PHE A 400 11.82 2.68 -27.13
N LYS A 401 10.86 3.45 -27.63
CA LYS A 401 10.33 4.61 -26.93
C LYS A 401 9.64 4.21 -25.63
N ILE A 402 8.81 3.16 -25.65
CA ILE A 402 8.12 2.67 -24.47
C ILE A 402 9.12 2.13 -23.45
N LEU A 403 10.04 1.25 -23.86
CA LEU A 403 11.02 0.63 -22.96
C LEU A 403 11.94 1.64 -22.27
N SER A 404 12.21 2.78 -22.92
CA SER A 404 13.03 3.87 -22.36
C SER A 404 12.23 4.99 -21.72
N SER A 405 10.89 4.85 -21.63
CA SER A 405 10.04 5.86 -21.00
C SER A 405 10.18 5.85 -19.47
N PRO A 406 9.81 6.94 -18.79
CA PRO A 406 9.91 7.04 -17.32
C PRO A 406 9.26 5.88 -16.57
N ASN A 407 8.12 5.41 -17.05
CA ASN A 407 7.35 4.34 -16.41
C ASN A 407 7.93 2.94 -16.63
N HIS A 408 8.65 2.71 -17.72
CA HIS A 408 9.17 1.38 -18.11
C HIS A 408 10.70 1.26 -18.07
N SER A 409 11.43 2.35 -17.91
CA SER A 409 12.86 2.31 -17.66
C SER A 409 13.17 1.68 -16.30
N ASN A 410 14.39 1.15 -16.17
CA ASN A 410 14.87 0.52 -14.95
C ASN A 410 14.76 1.45 -13.74
N LYS A 411 14.21 0.94 -12.62
CA LYS A 411 14.01 1.67 -11.36
C LYS A 411 15.21 1.54 -10.40
N ARG A 412 16.33 1.04 -10.88
CA ARG A 412 17.51 0.75 -10.05
C ARG A 412 17.95 1.95 -9.20
N TRP A 413 17.93 3.16 -9.76
CA TRP A 413 18.26 4.37 -9.02
C TRP A 413 17.40 4.55 -7.76
N VAL A 414 16.09 4.22 -7.83
CA VAL A 414 15.19 4.28 -6.67
C VAL A 414 15.54 3.18 -5.68
N THR A 415 15.63 1.94 -6.14
CA THR A 415 15.78 0.76 -5.28
C THR A 415 17.16 0.63 -4.66
N GLU A 416 18.20 1.26 -5.22
CA GLU A 416 19.55 1.32 -4.62
C GLU A 416 19.64 2.23 -3.39
N GLN A 417 18.65 3.12 -3.16
CA GLN A 417 18.58 3.92 -1.95
C GLN A 417 18.10 3.11 -0.74
N TYR A 418 17.55 1.94 -0.97
CA TYR A 418 16.93 1.07 0.04
C TYR A 418 17.84 -0.11 0.36
N ASP A 419 18.04 -0.40 1.66
CA ASP A 419 18.58 -1.69 2.05
C ASP A 419 17.52 -2.76 1.80
N GLN A 420 17.80 -3.65 0.86
CA GLN A 420 16.89 -4.74 0.48
C GLN A 420 17.28 -6.07 1.12
N MET A 421 18.45 -6.14 1.79
CA MET A 421 19.07 -7.39 2.22
C MET A 421 19.29 -7.48 3.74
N VAL A 422 19.09 -6.40 4.48
CA VAL A 422 19.18 -6.42 5.94
C VAL A 422 18.27 -7.51 6.51
N MET A 423 18.64 -8.13 7.63
CA MET A 423 18.08 -9.35 8.22
C MET A 423 18.47 -10.66 7.49
N GLY A 424 18.93 -10.63 6.23
CA GLY A 424 19.48 -11.79 5.51
C GLY A 424 18.47 -12.80 4.97
N ASP A 425 17.17 -12.51 5.02
CA ASP A 425 16.10 -13.43 4.60
C ASP A 425 15.47 -13.10 3.25
N THR A 426 15.88 -12.02 2.56
CA THR A 426 15.38 -11.66 1.23
C THR A 426 15.96 -12.58 0.15
N ILE A 427 15.11 -13.32 -0.55
CA ILE A 427 15.47 -14.21 -1.68
C ILE A 427 15.32 -13.51 -3.01
N GLU A 428 14.16 -12.90 -3.27
CA GLU A 428 13.89 -12.06 -4.43
C GLU A 428 13.51 -10.66 -3.98
N ARG A 429 14.02 -9.65 -4.68
CA ARG A 429 13.89 -8.23 -4.35
C ARG A 429 13.26 -7.44 -5.49
N SER A 430 13.24 -6.13 -5.39
CA SER A 430 12.70 -5.21 -6.40
C SER A 430 13.15 -5.55 -7.81
N GLY A 431 12.23 -5.50 -8.76
CA GLY A 431 12.41 -5.88 -10.16
C GLY A 431 11.98 -7.31 -10.50
N ALA A 432 11.48 -8.08 -9.52
CA ALA A 432 10.78 -9.34 -9.73
C ALA A 432 9.25 -9.12 -9.70
N ASN A 433 8.47 -10.11 -10.12
CA ASN A 433 6.99 -10.05 -10.06
C ASN A 433 6.48 -9.85 -8.63
N ALA A 434 7.15 -10.48 -7.66
CA ALA A 434 6.95 -10.25 -6.23
C ALA A 434 8.27 -10.42 -5.49
N ALA A 435 8.45 -9.72 -4.37
CA ALA A 435 9.57 -9.98 -3.47
C ALA A 435 9.31 -11.23 -2.65
N ILE A 436 10.36 -11.96 -2.32
CA ILE A 436 10.29 -13.22 -1.56
C ILE A 436 11.17 -13.10 -0.32
N ILE A 437 10.54 -13.31 0.84
CA ILE A 437 11.20 -13.28 2.14
C ILE A 437 11.08 -14.66 2.78
N LYS A 438 12.21 -15.28 3.07
CA LYS A 438 12.26 -16.55 3.78
C LYS A 438 11.77 -16.38 5.22
N ILE A 439 11.03 -17.35 5.73
CA ILE A 439 10.77 -17.44 7.15
C ILE A 439 12.02 -18.09 7.80
N HIS A 440 12.67 -17.32 8.67
CA HIS A 440 13.95 -17.68 9.25
C HIS A 440 13.95 -19.10 9.85
N ASN A 441 14.97 -19.91 9.52
CA ASN A 441 15.13 -21.31 9.93
C ASN A 441 13.98 -22.26 9.50
N LYS A 442 13.14 -21.89 8.50
CA LYS A 442 12.08 -22.76 7.98
C LYS A 442 12.19 -22.95 6.46
N ASP A 443 11.64 -24.05 5.94
CA ASP A 443 11.59 -24.34 4.50
C ASP A 443 10.32 -23.73 3.87
N LYS A 444 10.01 -22.50 4.23
CA LYS A 444 8.91 -21.72 3.65
C LYS A 444 9.26 -20.26 3.52
N ALA A 445 8.57 -19.56 2.64
CA ALA A 445 8.73 -18.13 2.42
C ALA A 445 7.36 -17.46 2.21
N ILE A 446 7.31 -16.15 2.41
CA ILE A 446 6.22 -15.32 1.93
C ILE A 446 6.65 -14.60 0.66
N ALA A 447 5.70 -14.42 -0.25
CA ALA A 447 5.84 -13.51 -1.39
C ALA A 447 4.93 -12.30 -1.17
N VAL A 448 5.43 -11.12 -1.52
CA VAL A 448 4.72 -9.86 -1.30
C VAL A 448 4.83 -8.96 -2.53
N THR A 449 3.73 -8.27 -2.87
CA THR A 449 3.67 -7.35 -4.02
C THR A 449 2.82 -6.12 -3.70
N VAL A 450 3.03 -5.04 -4.46
CA VAL A 450 2.16 -3.87 -4.51
C VAL A 450 1.86 -3.52 -5.95
N ASP A 451 0.58 -3.32 -6.28
CA ASP A 451 0.10 -3.15 -7.64
C ASP A 451 -0.95 -2.05 -7.73
N SER A 452 -0.91 -1.24 -8.81
CA SER A 452 -1.90 -0.20 -9.11
C SER A 452 -2.09 0.00 -10.60
N SER A 453 -3.28 0.46 -11.01
CA SER A 453 -3.60 0.77 -12.40
C SER A 453 -4.56 1.96 -12.51
N ALA A 454 -4.03 3.17 -12.35
CA ALA A 454 -4.81 4.41 -12.34
C ALA A 454 -5.58 4.65 -13.64
N ASN A 455 -4.97 4.39 -14.81
CA ASN A 455 -5.61 4.59 -16.11
C ASN A 455 -6.84 3.69 -16.29
N TYR A 456 -6.74 2.41 -15.90
CA TYR A 456 -7.84 1.46 -15.97
C TYR A 456 -8.97 1.85 -15.01
N CYS A 457 -8.61 2.21 -13.76
CA CYS A 457 -9.58 2.66 -12.76
C CYS A 457 -10.27 3.97 -13.18
N LYS A 458 -9.54 4.89 -13.84
CA LYS A 458 -10.13 6.14 -14.37
C LYS A 458 -11.07 5.87 -15.52
N SER A 459 -10.71 5.00 -16.46
CA SER A 459 -11.53 4.75 -17.65
C SER A 459 -12.75 3.87 -17.33
N HIS A 460 -12.59 2.83 -16.52
CA HIS A 460 -13.64 1.89 -16.14
C HIS A 460 -13.45 1.38 -14.70
N PRO A 461 -13.98 2.08 -13.69
CA PRO A 461 -13.65 1.81 -12.27
C PRO A 461 -13.87 0.35 -11.84
N LEU A 462 -14.97 -0.27 -12.26
CA LEU A 462 -15.27 -1.67 -11.91
C LEU A 462 -14.25 -2.65 -12.53
N SER A 463 -13.93 -2.50 -13.82
CA SER A 463 -12.91 -3.35 -14.47
C SER A 463 -11.52 -3.09 -13.93
N GLY A 464 -11.19 -1.81 -13.65
CA GLY A 464 -9.93 -1.45 -13.02
C GLY A 464 -9.76 -2.07 -11.63
N GLY A 465 -10.83 -2.07 -10.81
CA GLY A 465 -10.83 -2.75 -9.52
C GLY A 465 -10.61 -4.27 -9.61
N LYS A 466 -11.19 -4.93 -10.61
CA LYS A 466 -10.92 -6.36 -10.86
C LYS A 466 -9.47 -6.59 -11.30
N GLN A 467 -8.98 -5.74 -12.20
CA GLN A 467 -7.66 -5.88 -12.81
C GLN A 467 -6.54 -5.79 -11.78
N ILE A 468 -6.55 -4.79 -10.88
CA ILE A 468 -5.48 -4.63 -9.88
C ILE A 468 -5.39 -5.80 -8.91
N VAL A 469 -6.53 -6.39 -8.52
CA VAL A 469 -6.55 -7.60 -7.68
C VAL A 469 -6.02 -8.80 -8.46
N SER A 470 -6.42 -8.95 -9.72
CA SER A 470 -5.96 -10.04 -10.59
C SER A 470 -4.47 -9.94 -10.90
N GLU A 471 -3.93 -8.74 -11.10
CA GLU A 471 -2.51 -8.51 -11.32
C GLU A 471 -1.68 -8.88 -10.09
N SER A 472 -2.06 -8.41 -8.91
CA SER A 472 -1.43 -8.81 -7.64
C SER A 472 -1.45 -10.34 -7.47
N TRP A 473 -2.57 -10.98 -7.78
CA TRP A 473 -2.72 -12.43 -7.71
C TRP A 473 -1.79 -13.15 -8.69
N ARG A 474 -1.69 -12.69 -9.96
CA ARG A 474 -0.77 -13.25 -10.98
C ARG A 474 0.69 -13.09 -10.60
N ASN A 475 1.07 -11.93 -10.05
CA ASN A 475 2.43 -11.67 -9.61
C ASN A 475 2.89 -12.67 -8.55
N LEU A 476 2.04 -12.97 -7.57
CA LEU A 476 2.33 -13.98 -6.56
C LEU A 476 2.43 -15.39 -7.14
N ILE A 477 1.53 -15.75 -8.05
CA ILE A 477 1.59 -17.04 -8.78
C ILE A 477 2.91 -17.18 -9.54
N SER A 478 3.35 -16.14 -10.22
CA SER A 478 4.56 -16.15 -11.06
C SER A 478 5.85 -16.42 -10.28
N VAL A 479 5.84 -16.23 -8.97
CA VAL A 479 6.98 -16.60 -8.09
C VAL A 479 6.78 -17.92 -7.34
N GLY A 480 5.71 -18.66 -7.63
CA GLY A 480 5.38 -19.95 -7.02
C GLY A 480 4.64 -19.82 -5.67
N ALA A 481 4.13 -18.66 -5.36
CA ALA A 481 3.37 -18.43 -4.14
C ALA A 481 1.88 -18.68 -4.35
N LYS A 482 1.24 -19.34 -3.38
CA LYS A 482 -0.22 -19.36 -3.29
C LYS A 482 -0.70 -18.06 -2.67
N PRO A 483 -1.47 -17.21 -3.38
CA PRO A 483 -2.06 -16.00 -2.81
C PRO A 483 -2.97 -16.32 -1.61
N ILE A 484 -2.94 -15.50 -0.55
CA ILE A 484 -3.71 -15.74 0.68
C ILE A 484 -4.65 -14.59 1.01
N ALA A 485 -4.15 -13.34 1.03
CA ALA A 485 -4.94 -12.17 1.39
C ALA A 485 -4.27 -10.88 0.88
N ILE A 486 -5.07 -9.80 0.85
CA ILE A 486 -4.61 -8.47 0.48
C ILE A 486 -4.82 -7.45 1.58
N THR A 487 -4.05 -6.37 1.50
CA THR A 487 -4.35 -5.07 2.07
C THR A 487 -4.57 -4.07 0.93
N ASN A 488 -5.36 -3.02 1.14
CA ASN A 488 -5.59 -2.03 0.09
C ASN A 488 -5.41 -0.59 0.60
N CYS A 489 -4.87 0.29 -0.24
CA CYS A 489 -4.86 1.72 0.01
C CYS A 489 -5.60 2.42 -1.12
N LEU A 490 -6.71 3.07 -0.80
CA LEU A 490 -7.68 3.59 -1.77
C LEU A 490 -7.53 5.11 -1.88
N ASN A 491 -6.74 5.57 -2.88
CA ASN A 491 -6.47 6.98 -3.11
C ASN A 491 -7.46 7.55 -4.14
N PHE A 492 -8.32 8.47 -3.70
CA PHE A 492 -9.36 9.11 -4.50
C PHE A 492 -9.42 10.62 -4.23
N GLY A 493 -10.05 11.34 -5.13
CA GLY A 493 -10.31 12.78 -4.98
C GLY A 493 -11.35 13.09 -3.90
N ASN A 494 -12.02 14.23 -4.05
CA ASN A 494 -13.00 14.73 -3.09
C ASN A 494 -14.27 13.86 -3.06
N PRO A 495 -14.61 13.21 -1.93
CA PRO A 495 -15.79 12.33 -1.81
C PRO A 495 -17.13 13.08 -1.83
N GLU A 496 -17.13 14.41 -1.75
CA GLU A 496 -18.34 15.23 -1.90
C GLU A 496 -18.75 15.41 -3.36
N ASN A 497 -17.84 15.10 -4.31
CA ASN A 497 -18.15 15.05 -5.74
C ASN A 497 -18.82 13.70 -6.06
N PRO A 498 -20.07 13.70 -6.59
CA PRO A 498 -20.80 12.49 -6.92
C PRO A 498 -20.11 11.58 -7.96
N GLU A 499 -19.32 12.15 -8.88
CA GLU A 499 -18.56 11.37 -9.87
C GLU A 499 -17.40 10.63 -9.22
N VAL A 500 -16.65 11.29 -8.34
CA VAL A 500 -15.56 10.69 -7.56
C VAL A 500 -16.10 9.57 -6.67
N MET A 501 -17.21 9.79 -5.99
CA MET A 501 -17.86 8.74 -5.20
C MET A 501 -18.37 7.59 -6.06
N GLY A 502 -18.79 7.85 -7.29
CA GLY A 502 -19.16 6.81 -8.26
C GLY A 502 -17.95 5.98 -8.67
N GLU A 503 -16.84 6.63 -9.00
CA GLU A 503 -15.55 5.96 -9.28
C GLU A 503 -15.10 5.08 -8.10
N PHE A 504 -15.22 5.58 -6.87
CA PHE A 504 -14.91 4.83 -5.65
C PHE A 504 -15.84 3.63 -5.45
N ALA A 505 -17.15 3.84 -5.52
CA ALA A 505 -18.15 2.79 -5.29
C ALA A 505 -18.05 1.64 -6.30
N GLU A 506 -17.86 1.95 -7.59
CA GLU A 506 -17.72 0.96 -8.66
C GLU A 506 -16.37 0.23 -8.56
N ASN A 507 -15.28 0.94 -8.18
CA ASN A 507 -13.99 0.32 -7.95
C ASN A 507 -14.04 -0.71 -6.81
N ILE A 508 -14.66 -0.36 -5.66
CA ILE A 508 -14.88 -1.28 -4.54
C ILE A 508 -15.67 -2.52 -4.99
N LEU A 509 -16.67 -2.38 -5.86
CA LEU A 509 -17.39 -3.53 -6.40
C LEU A 509 -16.48 -4.42 -7.25
N GLY A 510 -15.61 -3.85 -8.07
CA GLY A 510 -14.63 -4.60 -8.85
C GLY A 510 -13.64 -5.36 -7.97
N VAL A 511 -13.07 -4.71 -6.97
CA VAL A 511 -12.21 -5.33 -5.96
C VAL A 511 -12.94 -6.47 -5.25
N LYS A 512 -14.18 -6.23 -4.80
CA LYS A 512 -15.03 -7.24 -4.16
C LYS A 512 -15.17 -8.50 -5.03
N GLU A 513 -15.61 -8.33 -6.28
CA GLU A 513 -15.87 -9.46 -7.20
C GLU A 513 -14.61 -10.29 -7.43
N ALA A 514 -13.46 -9.65 -7.63
CA ALA A 514 -12.19 -10.36 -7.82
C ALA A 514 -11.74 -11.08 -6.55
N CYS A 515 -11.80 -10.41 -5.39
CA CYS A 515 -11.43 -10.99 -4.10
C CYS A 515 -12.30 -12.20 -3.72
N GLU A 516 -13.62 -12.11 -3.93
CA GLU A 516 -14.54 -13.22 -3.67
C GLU A 516 -14.26 -14.41 -4.59
N PHE A 517 -14.08 -14.14 -5.89
CA PHE A 517 -13.87 -15.20 -6.86
C PHE A 517 -12.52 -15.90 -6.67
N LEU A 518 -11.46 -15.15 -6.37
CA LEU A 518 -10.09 -15.68 -6.23
C LEU A 518 -9.75 -16.18 -4.81
N ASP A 519 -10.69 -16.16 -3.86
CA ASP A 519 -10.47 -16.46 -2.43
C ASP A 519 -9.31 -15.65 -1.83
N TYR A 520 -9.32 -14.33 -2.09
CA TYR A 520 -8.24 -13.42 -1.80
C TYR A 520 -8.74 -12.18 -1.01
N PRO A 521 -9.15 -12.38 0.28
CA PRO A 521 -9.86 -11.39 1.08
C PRO A 521 -9.00 -10.19 1.46
N VAL A 522 -9.68 -9.06 1.73
CA VAL A 522 -9.09 -7.81 2.25
C VAL A 522 -9.03 -7.90 3.78
N VAL A 523 -7.84 -7.95 4.35
CA VAL A 523 -7.67 -8.10 5.81
C VAL A 523 -7.30 -6.81 6.53
N SER A 524 -6.85 -5.80 5.80
CA SER A 524 -6.53 -4.46 6.31
C SER A 524 -6.59 -3.44 5.18
N GLY A 525 -6.42 -2.18 5.50
CA GLY A 525 -6.32 -1.15 4.48
C GLY A 525 -6.53 0.25 5.01
N ASN A 526 -6.47 1.22 4.08
CA ASN A 526 -6.65 2.63 4.33
C ASN A 526 -7.43 3.28 3.19
N VAL A 527 -8.15 4.35 3.47
CA VAL A 527 -8.78 5.20 2.45
C VAL A 527 -8.21 6.60 2.57
N SER A 528 -7.68 7.10 1.47
CA SER A 528 -7.20 8.46 1.32
C SER A 528 -8.10 9.20 0.33
N PHE A 529 -8.92 10.08 0.85
CA PHE A 529 -9.74 11.01 0.07
C PHE A 529 -9.10 12.40 -0.01
N TYR A 530 -9.75 13.29 -0.73
CA TYR A 530 -9.34 14.68 -0.96
C TYR A 530 -7.98 14.83 -1.65
N ASN A 531 -7.54 13.79 -2.39
CA ASN A 531 -6.33 13.91 -3.21
C ASN A 531 -6.65 14.74 -4.46
N GLY A 532 -6.39 16.03 -4.35
CA GLY A 532 -6.64 17.01 -5.40
C GLY A 532 -6.20 18.41 -4.98
N THR A 533 -6.13 19.32 -5.96
CA THR A 533 -5.75 20.71 -5.78
C THR A 533 -6.66 21.57 -6.62
N ASN A 534 -7.31 22.58 -6.02
CA ASN A 534 -8.21 23.49 -6.71
C ASN A 534 -9.28 22.79 -7.57
N ASN A 535 -9.97 21.80 -7.00
CA ASN A 535 -10.98 20.93 -7.65
C ASN A 535 -10.45 20.02 -8.78
N ASN A 536 -9.13 19.97 -9.02
CA ASN A 536 -8.52 19.00 -9.92
C ASN A 536 -8.16 17.73 -9.14
N ASN A 537 -8.99 16.72 -9.24
CA ASN A 537 -8.78 15.44 -8.55
C ASN A 537 -7.76 14.58 -9.29
N ILE A 538 -6.98 13.80 -8.54
CA ILE A 538 -6.14 12.74 -9.11
C ILE A 538 -6.99 11.68 -9.82
N PHE A 539 -6.37 10.86 -10.65
CA PHE A 539 -7.04 9.64 -11.11
C PHE A 539 -7.30 8.68 -9.93
N PRO A 540 -8.41 7.92 -9.93
CA PRO A 540 -8.63 6.85 -8.97
C PRO A 540 -7.43 5.92 -8.94
N THR A 541 -6.73 5.86 -7.82
CA THR A 541 -5.49 5.09 -7.67
C THR A 541 -5.57 4.18 -6.46
N PRO A 542 -6.40 3.14 -6.51
CA PRO A 542 -6.33 2.08 -5.51
C PRO A 542 -5.02 1.31 -5.68
N VAL A 543 -4.38 1.01 -4.56
CA VAL A 543 -3.17 0.20 -4.46
C VAL A 543 -3.49 -1.08 -3.71
N ILE A 544 -3.11 -2.22 -4.25
CA ILE A 544 -3.28 -3.53 -3.63
C ILE A 544 -1.93 -4.04 -3.16
N GLY A 545 -1.82 -4.32 -1.87
CA GLY A 545 -0.69 -5.05 -1.29
C GLY A 545 -1.05 -6.53 -1.13
N GLY A 546 -0.41 -7.41 -1.90
CA GLY A 546 -0.68 -8.84 -1.91
C GLY A 546 0.30 -9.65 -1.07
N VAL A 547 -0.21 -10.68 -0.37
CA VAL A 547 0.61 -11.63 0.38
C VAL A 547 0.27 -13.05 -0.04
N GLY A 548 1.31 -13.83 -0.38
CA GLY A 548 1.22 -15.24 -0.74
C GLY A 548 2.22 -16.11 0.03
N LEU A 549 1.97 -17.41 0.09
CA LEU A 549 2.79 -18.40 0.79
C LEU A 549 3.46 -19.36 -0.19
N ILE A 550 4.77 -19.51 -0.04
CA ILE A 550 5.57 -20.56 -0.66
C ILE A 550 5.91 -21.59 0.43
N LYS A 551 5.37 -22.80 0.31
CA LYS A 551 5.53 -23.86 1.33
C LYS A 551 6.84 -24.63 1.24
N ASN A 552 7.57 -24.49 0.13
CA ASN A 552 8.83 -25.19 -0.11
C ASN A 552 9.74 -24.27 -0.94
N LEU A 553 10.87 -23.91 -0.38
CA LEU A 553 11.83 -23.00 -1.02
C LEU A 553 12.35 -23.48 -2.38
N LYS A 554 12.34 -24.80 -2.64
CA LYS A 554 12.72 -25.37 -3.94
C LYS A 554 11.71 -25.07 -5.06
N LYS A 555 10.52 -24.55 -4.73
CA LYS A 555 9.46 -24.19 -5.68
C LYS A 555 9.43 -22.70 -6.03
N ILE A 556 10.37 -21.94 -5.50
CA ILE A 556 10.54 -20.54 -5.86
C ILE A 556 10.85 -20.41 -7.35
N GLN A 557 10.12 -19.51 -8.01
CA GLN A 557 10.33 -19.15 -9.40
C GLN A 557 10.69 -17.67 -9.52
N ASN A 558 11.21 -17.30 -10.68
CA ASN A 558 11.40 -15.92 -11.09
C ASN A 558 11.26 -15.77 -12.61
N HIS A 559 11.26 -14.53 -13.08
CA HIS A 559 11.04 -14.22 -14.50
C HIS A 559 12.31 -14.27 -15.36
N ARG A 560 13.49 -14.58 -14.80
CA ARG A 560 14.76 -14.61 -15.56
C ARG A 560 14.85 -15.86 -16.42
N PHE A 561 15.17 -15.74 -17.70
CA PHE A 561 15.53 -16.90 -18.53
C PHE A 561 16.71 -17.64 -17.90
N LYS A 562 16.65 -18.96 -17.91
CA LYS A 562 17.68 -19.82 -17.28
C LYS A 562 18.61 -20.48 -18.26
N LYS A 563 18.15 -20.75 -19.46
CA LYS A 563 18.89 -21.55 -20.44
C LYS A 563 18.73 -21.00 -21.85
N ILE A 564 19.73 -21.18 -22.66
CA ILE A 564 19.68 -20.99 -24.11
C ILE A 564 18.96 -22.21 -24.74
N ASP A 565 18.32 -22.00 -25.87
CA ASP A 565 17.55 -23.03 -26.61
C ASP A 565 16.30 -23.57 -25.88
N SER A 566 15.83 -22.90 -24.83
CA SER A 566 14.54 -23.18 -24.20
C SER A 566 13.39 -22.66 -25.06
N LYS A 567 12.26 -23.39 -25.09
CA LYS A 567 11.01 -22.91 -25.69
C LYS A 567 10.33 -21.91 -24.76
N ILE A 568 9.72 -20.90 -25.37
CA ILE A 568 8.94 -19.89 -24.64
C ILE A 568 7.48 -20.02 -25.02
N LEU A 569 6.65 -20.29 -24.02
CA LEU A 569 5.20 -20.45 -24.20
C LEU A 569 4.45 -19.30 -23.55
N ILE A 570 3.36 -18.87 -24.19
CA ILE A 570 2.29 -18.12 -23.52
C ILE A 570 1.25 -19.11 -23.02
N ILE A 571 0.80 -18.97 -21.78
CA ILE A 571 -0.40 -19.59 -21.24
C ILE A 571 -1.48 -18.50 -21.16
N GLY A 572 -2.66 -18.77 -21.75
CA GLY A 572 -3.76 -17.82 -21.89
C GLY A 572 -3.86 -17.20 -23.28
N LYS A 573 -5.09 -16.83 -23.68
CA LYS A 573 -5.37 -16.30 -25.03
C LYS A 573 -5.01 -14.83 -25.16
N THR A 574 -4.46 -14.45 -26.30
CA THR A 574 -4.23 -13.07 -26.73
C THR A 574 -5.36 -12.64 -27.65
N PHE A 575 -6.04 -11.55 -27.31
CA PHE A 575 -7.12 -10.92 -28.08
C PHE A 575 -6.68 -9.62 -28.75
N GLY A 576 -5.54 -9.07 -28.32
CA GLY A 576 -4.94 -7.87 -28.86
C GLY A 576 -5.59 -6.57 -28.39
N HIS A 577 -6.01 -6.51 -27.14
CA HIS A 577 -6.70 -5.34 -26.58
C HIS A 577 -5.73 -4.19 -26.31
N LEU A 578 -5.92 -3.07 -27.00
CA LEU A 578 -5.07 -1.88 -26.89
C LEU A 578 -5.69 -0.70 -26.11
N GLY A 579 -6.95 -0.77 -25.74
CA GLY A 579 -7.62 0.30 -24.98
C GLY A 579 -6.92 0.54 -23.64
N GLN A 580 -6.57 1.79 -23.34
CA GLN A 580 -5.81 2.20 -22.14
C GLN A 580 -4.39 1.62 -22.04
N SER A 581 -3.90 0.90 -23.05
CA SER A 581 -2.56 0.31 -23.03
C SER A 581 -1.46 1.37 -23.05
N VAL A 582 -0.28 0.97 -22.61
CA VAL A 582 0.93 1.79 -22.68
C VAL A 582 1.21 2.26 -24.10
N LEU A 583 0.99 1.41 -25.11
CA LEU A 583 1.17 1.81 -26.52
C LEU A 583 0.32 3.05 -26.86
N ILE A 584 -0.96 3.05 -26.47
CA ILE A 584 -1.87 4.15 -26.78
C ILE A 584 -1.51 5.40 -25.97
N ASN A 585 -1.15 5.24 -24.71
CA ASN A 585 -0.79 6.36 -23.85
C ASN A 585 0.54 7.01 -24.25
N GLU A 586 1.61 6.23 -24.42
CA GLU A 586 2.98 6.74 -24.65
C GLU A 586 3.24 7.17 -26.09
N MET A 587 2.63 6.48 -27.07
CA MET A 587 2.88 6.78 -28.50
C MET A 587 1.92 7.79 -29.08
N TYR A 588 0.69 7.82 -28.59
CA TYR A 588 -0.37 8.66 -29.14
C TYR A 588 -0.88 9.72 -28.17
N ASN A 589 -0.42 9.70 -26.91
CA ASN A 589 -0.89 10.59 -25.84
C ASN A 589 -2.43 10.57 -25.71
N LEU A 590 -3.00 9.38 -25.85
CA LEU A 590 -4.44 9.13 -25.72
C LEU A 590 -4.71 8.29 -24.48
N SER A 591 -5.80 8.64 -23.78
CA SER A 591 -6.36 7.85 -22.68
C SER A 591 -7.77 7.37 -23.06
N ASP A 592 -7.94 6.93 -24.32
CA ASP A 592 -9.25 6.56 -24.88
C ASP A 592 -9.46 5.03 -24.90
N GLY A 593 -10.71 4.65 -24.98
CA GLY A 593 -11.14 3.27 -25.08
C GLY A 593 -11.34 2.57 -23.72
N MET A 594 -11.98 1.43 -23.78
CA MET A 594 -12.19 0.56 -22.60
C MET A 594 -10.86 -0.17 -22.26
N PRO A 595 -10.57 -0.41 -20.97
CA PRO A 595 -9.49 -1.31 -20.59
C PRO A 595 -9.85 -2.76 -20.98
N PRO A 596 -8.86 -3.69 -20.97
CA PRO A 596 -9.14 -5.11 -21.22
C PRO A 596 -10.11 -5.66 -20.17
N ASP A 597 -10.98 -6.55 -20.61
CA ASP A 597 -11.91 -7.25 -19.72
C ASP A 597 -11.18 -8.27 -18.84
N VAL A 598 -11.64 -8.46 -17.61
CA VAL A 598 -11.09 -9.40 -16.65
C VAL A 598 -12.01 -10.59 -16.51
N ASN A 599 -11.62 -11.71 -17.09
CA ASN A 599 -12.31 -12.99 -16.93
C ASN A 599 -11.71 -13.74 -15.73
N LEU A 600 -12.36 -13.63 -14.59
CA LEU A 600 -11.88 -14.20 -13.32
C LEU A 600 -11.77 -15.75 -13.35
N LEU A 601 -12.56 -16.42 -14.16
CA LEU A 601 -12.44 -17.88 -14.34
C LEU A 601 -11.14 -18.25 -15.07
N ASN A 602 -10.80 -17.50 -16.13
CA ASN A 602 -9.55 -17.70 -16.83
C ASN A 602 -8.34 -17.33 -15.94
N GLU A 603 -8.47 -16.25 -15.13
CA GLU A 603 -7.44 -15.89 -14.14
C GLU A 603 -7.13 -17.07 -13.23
N ARG A 604 -8.15 -17.63 -12.60
CA ARG A 604 -8.00 -18.78 -11.70
C ARG A 604 -7.42 -19.99 -12.42
N ASN A 605 -8.04 -20.42 -13.51
CA ASN A 605 -7.66 -21.66 -14.21
C ASN A 605 -6.22 -21.62 -14.72
N ASN A 606 -5.83 -20.49 -15.34
CA ASN A 606 -4.49 -20.34 -15.88
C ASN A 606 -3.43 -20.26 -14.74
N GLY A 607 -3.72 -19.52 -13.68
CA GLY A 607 -2.81 -19.41 -12.55
C GLY A 607 -2.66 -20.70 -11.76
N GLU A 608 -3.74 -21.43 -11.48
CA GLU A 608 -3.68 -22.75 -10.83
C GLU A 608 -2.88 -23.74 -11.69
N MET A 609 -3.01 -23.66 -13.03
CA MET A 609 -2.19 -24.47 -13.94
C MET A 609 -0.71 -24.08 -13.83
N VAL A 610 -0.38 -22.79 -13.81
CA VAL A 610 1.02 -22.33 -13.64
C VAL A 610 1.60 -22.84 -12.34
N LEU A 611 0.88 -22.73 -11.21
CA LEU A 611 1.32 -23.31 -9.93
C LEU A 611 1.56 -24.82 -10.03
N LYS A 612 0.69 -25.55 -10.72
CA LYS A 612 0.87 -26.98 -10.96
C LYS A 612 2.14 -27.29 -11.76
N LEU A 613 2.44 -26.50 -12.81
CA LEU A 613 3.68 -26.66 -13.58
C LEU A 613 4.93 -26.38 -12.72
N ILE A 614 4.85 -25.39 -11.82
CA ILE A 614 5.91 -25.08 -10.84
C ILE A 614 6.07 -26.25 -9.85
N ASP A 615 4.98 -26.75 -9.32
CA ASP A 615 4.99 -27.88 -8.35
C ASP A 615 5.56 -29.17 -8.97
N GLU A 616 5.31 -29.40 -10.24
CA GLU A 616 5.89 -30.53 -10.97
C GLU A 616 7.37 -30.32 -11.35
N GLY A 617 7.89 -29.07 -11.25
CA GLY A 617 9.28 -28.72 -11.55
C GLY A 617 9.63 -28.86 -13.04
N ILE A 618 8.67 -28.60 -13.94
CA ILE A 618 8.83 -28.83 -15.40
C ILE A 618 8.98 -27.53 -16.19
N ILE A 619 8.91 -26.38 -15.53
CA ILE A 619 9.20 -25.06 -16.11
C ILE A 619 10.40 -24.41 -15.44
N ASN A 620 11.13 -23.58 -16.16
CA ASN A 620 12.37 -22.96 -15.69
C ASN A 620 12.14 -21.56 -15.12
N SER A 621 11.29 -20.75 -15.74
CA SER A 621 10.94 -19.40 -15.29
C SER A 621 9.50 -19.05 -15.67
N VAL A 622 8.95 -18.06 -14.97
CA VAL A 622 7.58 -17.57 -15.19
C VAL A 622 7.56 -16.05 -15.08
N HIS A 623 6.78 -15.42 -15.96
CA HIS A 623 6.43 -13.99 -15.87
C HIS A 623 4.94 -13.82 -16.17
N ASP A 624 4.25 -12.94 -15.46
CA ASP A 624 2.91 -12.53 -15.86
C ASP A 624 2.99 -11.57 -17.08
N ILE A 625 1.89 -11.47 -17.80
CA ILE A 625 1.75 -10.48 -18.89
C ILE A 625 0.74 -9.43 -18.44
N SER A 626 1.21 -8.22 -18.23
CA SER A 626 0.42 -7.08 -17.78
C SER A 626 0.70 -5.84 -18.68
N THR A 627 1.15 -4.77 -18.09
CA THR A 627 1.45 -3.48 -18.76
C THR A 627 2.48 -3.65 -19.89
N GLY A 628 2.15 -3.16 -21.09
CA GLY A 628 3.01 -3.25 -22.28
C GLY A 628 2.96 -4.60 -23.03
N GLY A 629 2.16 -5.55 -22.53
CA GLY A 629 1.87 -6.80 -23.21
C GLY A 629 3.05 -7.76 -23.30
N ILE A 630 2.99 -8.65 -24.28
CA ILE A 630 3.97 -9.73 -24.50
C ILE A 630 5.38 -9.19 -24.72
N ILE A 631 5.51 -8.13 -25.50
CA ILE A 631 6.83 -7.66 -25.93
C ILE A 631 7.65 -7.05 -24.78
N LEU A 632 6.99 -6.31 -23.87
CA LEU A 632 7.67 -5.78 -22.69
C LEU A 632 7.98 -6.91 -21.69
N ALA A 633 7.07 -7.82 -21.44
CA ALA A 633 7.33 -8.97 -20.56
C ALA A 633 8.55 -9.80 -21.03
N LEU A 634 8.65 -10.08 -22.34
CA LEU A 634 9.84 -10.74 -22.91
C LEU A 634 11.11 -9.91 -22.78
N ALA A 635 11.01 -8.58 -22.93
CA ALA A 635 12.15 -7.68 -22.74
C ALA A 635 12.64 -7.69 -21.28
N GLU A 636 11.73 -7.67 -20.31
CA GLU A 636 12.05 -7.75 -18.88
C GLU A 636 12.73 -9.07 -18.51
N MET A 637 12.25 -10.19 -19.06
CA MET A 637 12.89 -11.49 -18.90
C MET A 637 14.32 -11.52 -19.49
N SER A 638 14.52 -10.94 -20.68
CA SER A 638 15.83 -10.83 -21.34
C SER A 638 16.78 -9.89 -20.56
N LEU A 639 16.30 -8.72 -20.15
CA LEU A 639 17.07 -7.72 -19.39
C LEU A 639 17.58 -8.29 -18.08
N SER A 640 16.71 -9.01 -17.37
CA SER A 640 17.00 -9.56 -16.03
C SER A 640 17.94 -10.76 -16.07
N SER A 641 17.95 -11.52 -17.19
CA SER A 641 18.78 -12.72 -17.37
C SER A 641 20.05 -12.50 -18.19
N GLN A 642 20.09 -11.44 -18.98
CA GLN A 642 21.11 -11.20 -20.05
C GLN A 642 21.11 -12.32 -21.11
N ILE A 643 19.99 -13.00 -21.29
CA ILE A 643 19.75 -14.02 -22.32
C ILE A 643 18.80 -13.44 -23.36
N GLY A 644 19.15 -13.58 -24.63
CA GLY A 644 18.31 -13.13 -25.74
C GLY A 644 17.17 -14.09 -26.06
N ILE A 645 16.33 -13.67 -26.98
CA ILE A 645 15.21 -14.46 -27.46
C ILE A 645 15.00 -14.24 -28.95
N LYS A 646 14.72 -15.30 -29.70
CA LYS A 646 14.15 -15.27 -31.02
C LYS A 646 12.66 -15.47 -30.94
N ILE A 647 11.90 -14.38 -31.15
CA ILE A 647 10.45 -14.34 -31.09
C ILE A 647 9.87 -14.83 -32.41
N LEU A 648 8.85 -15.68 -32.33
CA LEU A 648 8.12 -16.21 -33.47
C LEU A 648 6.84 -15.42 -33.70
N LYS A 649 6.59 -15.05 -34.96
CA LYS A 649 5.29 -14.47 -35.33
C LYS A 649 4.20 -15.56 -35.29
N PRO A 650 3.04 -15.31 -34.74
CA PRO A 650 1.94 -16.27 -34.79
C PRO A 650 1.49 -16.47 -36.24
N LYS A 651 1.09 -17.72 -36.56
CA LYS A 651 0.67 -18.11 -37.93
C LYS A 651 -0.54 -17.33 -38.45
N LYS A 652 -1.41 -16.86 -37.57
CA LYS A 652 -2.61 -16.05 -37.88
C LYS A 652 -2.55 -14.73 -37.15
N LEU A 653 -1.68 -13.85 -37.62
CA LEU A 653 -1.51 -12.51 -37.04
C LEU A 653 -2.41 -11.52 -37.79
N SER A 654 -3.38 -10.92 -37.11
CA SER A 654 -4.20 -9.84 -37.68
C SER A 654 -3.46 -8.51 -37.66
N ASN A 655 -2.77 -8.20 -36.56
CA ASN A 655 -1.98 -6.99 -36.37
C ASN A 655 -0.88 -7.23 -35.34
N MET A 656 0.36 -6.80 -35.64
CA MET A 656 1.52 -6.98 -34.77
C MET A 656 1.41 -6.19 -33.46
N PHE A 657 0.93 -4.95 -33.54
CA PHE A 657 0.79 -4.10 -32.35
C PHE A 657 -0.26 -4.67 -31.40
N GLU A 658 -1.41 -5.10 -31.92
CA GLU A 658 -2.47 -5.73 -31.12
C GLU A 658 -1.95 -6.99 -30.42
N TYR A 659 -1.19 -7.83 -31.11
CA TYR A 659 -0.70 -9.08 -30.54
C TYR A 659 0.38 -8.82 -29.47
N PHE A 660 1.39 -8.03 -29.78
CA PHE A 660 2.56 -7.89 -28.93
C PHE A 660 2.42 -6.84 -27.82
N PHE A 661 1.67 -5.76 -28.06
CA PHE A 661 1.40 -4.70 -27.06
C PHE A 661 0.01 -4.80 -26.41
N GLY A 662 -0.83 -5.74 -26.85
CA GLY A 662 -2.14 -5.95 -26.23
C GLY A 662 -2.00 -6.37 -24.75
N GLU A 663 -2.74 -5.70 -23.88
CA GLU A 663 -2.68 -5.88 -22.42
C GLU A 663 -3.81 -6.78 -21.91
N ASP A 664 -4.16 -7.80 -22.70
CA ASP A 664 -5.14 -8.82 -22.29
C ASP A 664 -4.73 -9.49 -20.98
N GLN A 665 -5.70 -9.77 -20.14
CA GLN A 665 -5.51 -10.32 -18.79
C GLN A 665 -5.37 -11.86 -18.81
N SER A 666 -5.10 -12.47 -17.68
CA SER A 666 -5.04 -13.94 -17.47
C SER A 666 -3.94 -14.64 -18.26
N ARG A 667 -2.79 -13.98 -18.50
CA ARG A 667 -1.72 -14.53 -19.31
C ARG A 667 -0.40 -14.62 -18.56
N TYR A 668 0.40 -15.66 -18.90
CA TYR A 668 1.73 -15.89 -18.37
C TYR A 668 2.69 -16.26 -19.49
N ILE A 669 3.95 -15.88 -19.37
CA ILE A 669 5.07 -16.42 -20.16
C ILE A 669 5.77 -17.45 -19.29
N VAL A 670 6.04 -18.63 -19.86
CA VAL A 670 6.80 -19.70 -19.20
C VAL A 670 7.97 -20.17 -20.09
N GLU A 671 9.14 -20.33 -19.48
CA GLU A 671 10.31 -20.94 -20.11
C GLU A 671 10.30 -22.44 -19.88
N VAL A 672 10.53 -23.23 -20.94
CA VAL A 672 10.38 -24.68 -20.93
C VAL A 672 11.58 -25.35 -21.60
N ASP A 673 12.20 -26.30 -20.92
CA ASP A 673 13.19 -27.17 -21.57
C ASP A 673 12.58 -27.99 -22.71
N LYS A 674 13.32 -28.16 -23.80
CA LYS A 674 12.89 -28.97 -24.96
C LYS A 674 12.39 -30.38 -24.55
N ASN A 675 13.02 -30.98 -23.54
CA ASN A 675 12.70 -32.31 -23.04
C ASN A 675 11.36 -32.35 -22.30
N ASN A 676 10.93 -31.25 -21.67
CA ASN A 676 9.67 -31.15 -20.93
C ASN A 676 8.48 -30.72 -21.79
N TYR A 677 8.75 -30.24 -23.02
CA TYR A 677 7.73 -29.62 -23.87
C TYR A 677 6.51 -30.52 -24.10
N SER A 678 6.73 -31.77 -24.54
CA SER A 678 5.63 -32.71 -24.81
C SER A 678 4.81 -33.06 -23.57
N LYS A 679 5.44 -33.10 -22.39
CA LYS A 679 4.75 -33.31 -21.12
C LYS A 679 3.85 -32.13 -20.79
N ILE A 680 4.36 -30.90 -20.94
CA ILE A 680 3.60 -29.65 -20.67
C ILE A 680 2.47 -29.51 -21.68
N GLU A 681 2.72 -29.72 -22.97
CA GLU A 681 1.70 -29.68 -24.03
C GLU A 681 0.53 -30.62 -23.72
N LYS A 682 0.83 -31.88 -23.33
CA LYS A 682 -0.19 -32.81 -22.90
C LYS A 682 -0.98 -32.29 -21.69
N LEU A 683 -0.29 -31.80 -20.69
CA LEU A 683 -0.90 -31.35 -19.43
C LEU A 683 -1.82 -30.15 -19.65
N LEU A 684 -1.43 -29.21 -20.49
CA LEU A 684 -2.24 -28.04 -20.85
C LEU A 684 -3.48 -28.43 -21.66
N ASN A 685 -3.31 -29.33 -22.66
CA ASN A 685 -4.43 -29.87 -23.45
C ASN A 685 -5.43 -30.67 -22.60
N ASP A 686 -4.97 -31.56 -21.73
CA ASP A 686 -5.82 -32.36 -20.86
C ASP A 686 -6.66 -31.51 -19.89
N ASN A 687 -6.19 -30.31 -19.55
CA ASN A 687 -6.89 -29.36 -18.69
C ASN A 687 -7.59 -28.20 -19.47
N ASN A 688 -7.67 -28.27 -20.80
CA ASN A 688 -8.27 -27.25 -21.68
C ASN A 688 -7.72 -25.84 -21.46
N VAL A 689 -6.43 -25.71 -21.14
CA VAL A 689 -5.74 -24.43 -21.00
C VAL A 689 -5.08 -24.07 -22.31
N TYR A 690 -5.41 -22.89 -22.84
CA TYR A 690 -4.82 -22.39 -24.09
C TYR A 690 -3.34 -22.04 -23.88
N PHE A 691 -2.50 -22.44 -24.83
CA PHE A 691 -1.10 -22.07 -24.88
C PHE A 691 -0.60 -21.92 -26.31
N GLU A 692 0.49 -21.19 -26.48
CA GLU A 692 1.14 -20.97 -27.77
C GLU A 692 2.66 -20.88 -27.60
N ASN A 693 3.42 -21.52 -28.48
CA ASN A 693 4.88 -21.34 -28.53
C ASN A 693 5.20 -20.07 -29.31
N ILE A 694 5.79 -19.09 -28.62
CA ILE A 694 6.10 -17.76 -29.15
C ILE A 694 7.58 -17.48 -29.34
N GLY A 695 8.46 -18.43 -29.04
CA GLY A 695 9.88 -18.19 -29.22
C GLY A 695 10.80 -19.26 -28.67
N VAL A 696 12.09 -18.99 -28.86
CA VAL A 696 13.19 -19.80 -28.33
C VAL A 696 14.25 -18.85 -27.79
N THR A 697 14.77 -19.11 -26.59
CA THR A 697 15.88 -18.35 -26.02
C THR A 697 17.15 -18.53 -26.84
N GLN A 698 17.94 -17.46 -26.97
CA GLN A 698 19.22 -17.45 -27.66
C GLN A 698 20.25 -16.59 -26.91
N LYS A 699 21.50 -16.57 -27.34
CA LYS A 699 22.59 -15.99 -26.56
C LYS A 699 22.54 -14.46 -26.45
N ASP A 700 22.56 -13.76 -27.56
CA ASP A 700 23.01 -12.36 -27.55
C ASP A 700 21.96 -11.33 -28.05
N HIS A 701 20.87 -11.77 -28.69
CA HIS A 701 19.94 -10.87 -29.38
C HIS A 701 18.49 -11.05 -28.88
N PHE A 702 17.82 -9.92 -28.81
CA PHE A 702 16.37 -9.82 -28.73
C PHE A 702 15.85 -9.57 -30.14
N GLU A 703 15.15 -10.54 -30.71
CA GLU A 703 14.89 -10.55 -32.17
C GLU A 703 13.43 -10.97 -32.46
N LEU A 704 12.75 -10.19 -33.28
CA LEU A 704 11.42 -10.50 -33.82
C LEU A 704 11.52 -10.40 -35.37
N ASP A 705 11.88 -11.49 -36.02
CA ASP A 705 12.09 -11.56 -37.46
C ASP A 705 12.89 -10.34 -37.97
N LYS A 706 12.39 -9.65 -39.00
CA LYS A 706 13.00 -8.41 -39.54
C LYS A 706 12.45 -7.11 -38.92
N ASP A 707 11.46 -7.19 -38.03
CA ASP A 707 10.80 -6.02 -37.48
C ASP A 707 11.49 -5.46 -36.21
N LEU A 708 12.30 -6.28 -35.54
CA LEU A 708 13.06 -5.84 -34.38
C LEU A 708 14.29 -6.74 -34.20
N LYS A 709 15.47 -6.13 -34.12
CA LYS A 709 16.70 -6.84 -33.75
C LYS A 709 17.63 -5.91 -33.01
N ILE A 710 17.97 -6.28 -31.78
CA ILE A 710 18.88 -5.52 -30.92
C ILE A 710 19.67 -6.50 -30.05
N SER A 711 20.94 -6.18 -29.75
CA SER A 711 21.65 -6.97 -28.74
C SER A 711 21.08 -6.75 -27.34
N VAL A 712 21.12 -7.78 -26.48
CA VAL A 712 20.67 -7.66 -25.09
C VAL A 712 21.44 -6.58 -24.34
N LYS A 713 22.72 -6.39 -24.68
CA LYS A 713 23.54 -5.32 -24.10
C LYS A 713 23.02 -3.92 -24.43
N GLU A 714 22.75 -3.66 -25.71
CA GLU A 714 22.19 -2.36 -26.16
C GLU A 714 20.80 -2.13 -25.55
N LEU A 715 19.98 -3.18 -25.49
CA LEU A 715 18.66 -3.16 -24.85
C LEU A 715 18.78 -2.75 -23.37
N TYR A 716 19.76 -3.32 -22.66
CA TYR A 716 20.05 -2.99 -21.27
C TYR A 716 20.52 -1.55 -21.10
N GLU A 717 21.44 -1.08 -21.95
CA GLU A 717 21.93 0.30 -21.92
C GLU A 717 20.79 1.29 -22.16
N MET A 718 19.90 1.01 -23.10
CA MET A 718 18.74 1.84 -23.41
C MET A 718 17.77 1.95 -22.23
N ASN A 719 17.43 0.82 -21.59
CA ASN A 719 16.51 0.78 -20.48
C ASN A 719 17.04 1.50 -19.22
N ASN A 720 18.35 1.59 -19.05
CA ASN A 720 18.98 2.21 -17.88
C ASN A 720 19.25 3.73 -18.00
N LYS A 721 19.08 4.34 -19.18
CA LYS A 721 19.51 5.74 -19.43
C LYS A 721 18.62 6.79 -18.77
N TRP A 722 17.32 6.53 -18.63
CA TRP A 722 16.36 7.59 -18.28
C TRP A 722 16.63 8.21 -16.90
N TYR A 723 16.72 7.39 -15.84
CA TYR A 723 16.94 7.89 -14.46
C TYR A 723 18.28 8.60 -14.29
N ASN A 724 19.33 8.12 -14.95
CA ASN A 724 20.63 8.80 -14.94
C ASN A 724 20.52 10.19 -15.54
N LYS A 725 19.91 10.30 -16.72
CA LYS A 725 19.66 11.59 -17.38
C LYS A 725 18.78 12.51 -16.53
N PHE A 726 17.68 11.99 -15.97
CA PHE A 726 16.73 12.75 -15.16
C PHE A 726 17.41 13.33 -13.90
N ASN A 727 18.29 12.59 -13.28
CA ASN A 727 19.03 13.04 -12.10
C ASN A 727 20.30 13.84 -12.41
N GLY A 728 20.63 14.05 -13.69
CA GLY A 728 21.81 14.78 -14.10
C GLY A 728 23.14 14.02 -13.92
N LEU A 729 23.05 12.72 -13.76
CA LEU A 729 24.18 11.82 -13.77
C LEU A 729 24.56 11.57 -15.24
N THR A 730 25.64 12.18 -15.71
CA THR A 730 26.17 11.92 -17.07
C THR A 730 26.66 10.49 -17.15
N SER A 731 26.28 9.80 -18.23
CA SER A 731 26.75 8.47 -18.62
C SER A 731 28.25 8.41 -18.82
#